data_a167e52d23cbff08b89ddc0895b1e9c9
#
_entry.id   a167e52d23cbff08b89ddc0895b1e9c9
#
_cell.length_a   1.000
_cell.length_b   1.000
_cell.length_c   1.000
_cell.angle_alpha   90.00
_cell.angle_beta   90.00
_cell.angle_gamma   90.00
#
_symmetry.space_group_name_H-M   'P 1'
#
loop_
_entity.id
_entity.type
_entity.pdbx_description
1 polymer ?
#
loop_
_entity_poly.entity_id
_entity_poly.type
_entity_poly.pdbx_seq_one_letter_code
_entity_poly.pdbx_strand_id
1 'polypeptide(L)'
;MKEDTIFINRELSWLDFNRRVLVLGKDKNVPLAEQVKFLAIYGSNLDEFFMVRVGSLQERANLARSQKDKDKRENKTNMTAEEQLNAIMPKVAHLQEDCDKYYEKALENLDACGYKKVNFDAMDKEQERFWKKYFQNELFPILSPQIVDNRHPFPFLRNKEIYLGALLKEKEGQSLGMIPISSQMERLILVRREGKTEFALTEELVLHYASLIFGKDAVQEKCLFRVTRNADIDVKEGMMDHDIDYREIMADLLKRRRKLAAVRLQVTPTAPLEILRLLCDKLELSHKRVFAQKSPLDLSFFYKLTGKMEAEGNPELFYPTARPMLPPQDYDLAAEVEKHDVLLSYPYQSIRPFIAMLKKAARDPEVISIKMTLYRMARESQIVQALIEAAENGKEVVALVELRARFDEQNNIDWSKQLEEAGCTILYGFDDYKVHSKLTLITKKGPQGYSYITQIGTGNYNEKTSELYTDYSFITADLGIGEEASNVFQNLAVQKLTETTEKMLVAPLRFKSVLLDEMDRVINAAKLGRPASMILKNNSISDRDIILKLEEASCAGVRIDMIVRGICCVCAEVPGKTENLHIRSLVGRYLEHGRIYSFYDGVTTRIYIASGDFLTRNTECRVEVGVRVEDPVLIQKLSDILQLQLRDNVNAREMRADGSYQKVKAAPGEPLVNGQMDMYDLLRDDWLARDTASAAEPEQPEPKALERPSEPETRPEPVQVAEQPAEPAKQPATVKAAPAPAVQSAPAPHAVDRAERHGHPSLFQRLHDWLRR
;
A
#
# COMPACT_ATOMS: atom_id res chain seq x y z
N MET A 1 -20.61 9.03 17.07
CA MET A 1 -20.07 7.72 17.51
C MET A 1 -20.73 7.39 18.85
N LYS A 2 -20.96 6.12 19.18
CA LYS A 2 -21.32 5.75 20.55
C LYS A 2 -20.13 6.17 21.42
N GLU A 3 -20.37 6.90 22.49
CA GLU A 3 -19.35 7.55 23.35
C GLU A 3 -18.33 6.62 24.02
N ASP A 4 -18.35 5.31 23.72
CA ASP A 4 -17.59 4.29 24.44
C ASP A 4 -16.69 3.38 23.60
N THR A 5 -16.46 3.69 22.33
CA THR A 5 -15.66 2.81 21.46
C THR A 5 -14.35 3.46 21.00
N ILE A 6 -13.25 2.72 21.18
CA ILE A 6 -11.94 3.10 20.65
C ILE A 6 -11.79 2.80 19.14
N PHE A 7 -12.77 2.11 18.52
CA PHE A 7 -12.65 1.63 17.16
C PHE A 7 -13.22 2.59 16.11
N ILE A 8 -12.50 2.74 15.02
CA ILE A 8 -12.92 3.45 13.80
C ILE A 8 -13.15 2.44 12.68
N ASN A 9 -14.23 2.64 11.89
CA ASN A 9 -14.46 1.83 10.70
C ASN A 9 -13.32 2.02 9.69
N ARG A 10 -12.84 0.91 9.13
CA ARG A 10 -11.68 0.86 8.24
C ARG A 10 -11.86 1.70 6.97
N GLU A 11 -13.04 1.65 6.35
CA GLU A 11 -13.30 2.34 5.08
C GLU A 11 -13.49 3.85 5.31
N LEU A 12 -14.10 4.24 6.41
CA LEU A 12 -14.22 5.64 6.80
C LEU A 12 -12.87 6.25 7.17
N SER A 13 -12.03 5.51 7.87
CA SER A 13 -10.65 5.90 8.17
C SER A 13 -9.81 6.06 6.89
N TRP A 14 -10.03 5.20 5.87
CA TRP A 14 -9.37 5.35 4.58
C TRP A 14 -9.78 6.64 3.86
N LEU A 15 -11.04 7.01 3.92
CA LEU A 15 -11.52 8.30 3.35
C LEU A 15 -10.89 9.49 4.08
N ASP A 16 -10.70 9.41 5.40
CA ASP A 16 -9.98 10.44 6.17
C ASP A 16 -8.50 10.53 5.78
N PHE A 17 -7.86 9.41 5.48
CA PHE A 17 -6.53 9.42 4.87
C PHE A 17 -6.54 10.13 3.51
N ASN A 18 -7.45 9.78 2.60
CA ASN A 18 -7.49 10.41 1.28
C ASN A 18 -7.86 11.90 1.37
N ARG A 19 -8.62 12.33 2.40
CA ARG A 19 -8.82 13.73 2.73
C ARG A 19 -7.51 14.43 3.11
N ARG A 20 -6.61 13.79 3.88
CA ARG A 20 -5.30 14.34 4.20
C ARG A 20 -4.43 14.57 2.96
N VAL A 21 -4.53 13.68 1.96
CA VAL A 21 -3.91 13.86 0.64
C VAL A 21 -4.53 15.05 -0.11
N LEU A 22 -5.87 15.09 -0.18
CA LEU A 22 -6.61 16.16 -0.87
C LEU A 22 -6.26 17.56 -0.35
N VAL A 23 -6.12 17.70 0.97
CA VAL A 23 -5.83 19.01 1.61
C VAL A 23 -4.48 19.59 1.19
N LEU A 24 -3.50 18.77 0.77
CA LEU A 24 -2.23 19.25 0.22
C LEU A 24 -2.44 19.99 -1.11
N GLY A 25 -3.51 19.71 -1.85
CA GLY A 25 -3.90 20.44 -3.05
C GLY A 25 -4.31 21.90 -2.83
N LYS A 26 -4.42 22.36 -1.57
CA LYS A 26 -4.68 23.77 -1.22
C LYS A 26 -3.67 24.35 -0.23
N ASP A 27 -2.72 23.55 0.28
CA ASP A 27 -1.76 23.99 1.28
C ASP A 27 -0.76 24.98 0.64
N LYS A 28 -0.71 26.22 1.15
CA LYS A 28 0.15 27.28 0.61
C LYS A 28 1.65 26.99 0.76
N ASN A 29 2.02 26.05 1.65
CA ASN A 29 3.40 25.61 1.82
C ASN A 29 3.81 24.54 0.81
N VAL A 30 2.87 24.05 -0.02
CA VAL A 30 3.12 23.09 -1.10
C VAL A 30 3.24 23.87 -2.40
N PRO A 31 4.30 23.70 -3.19
CA PRO A 31 4.43 24.35 -4.50
C PRO A 31 3.28 24.02 -5.46
N LEU A 32 2.92 24.93 -6.37
CA LEU A 32 1.71 24.83 -7.17
C LEU A 32 1.63 23.57 -8.03
N ALA A 33 2.72 23.19 -8.68
CA ALA A 33 2.76 21.96 -9.50
C ALA A 33 2.52 20.70 -8.63
N GLU A 34 3.00 20.71 -7.39
CA GLU A 34 2.75 19.62 -6.46
C GLU A 34 1.32 19.64 -5.91
N GLN A 35 0.73 20.84 -5.68
CA GLN A 35 -0.68 20.94 -5.29
C GLN A 35 -1.59 20.23 -6.30
N VAL A 36 -1.41 20.50 -7.60
CA VAL A 36 -2.24 19.88 -8.65
C VAL A 36 -1.94 18.38 -8.81
N LYS A 37 -0.70 17.92 -8.57
CA LYS A 37 -0.38 16.50 -8.49
C LYS A 37 -1.13 15.82 -7.33
N PHE A 38 -1.25 16.47 -6.15
CA PHE A 38 -2.01 15.92 -5.03
C PHE A 38 -3.51 15.82 -5.33
N LEU A 39 -4.11 16.72 -6.13
CA LEU A 39 -5.47 16.58 -6.62
C LEU A 39 -5.61 15.34 -7.53
N ALA A 40 -4.64 15.10 -8.42
CA ALA A 40 -4.60 13.91 -9.27
C ALA A 40 -4.43 12.62 -8.46
N ILE A 41 -3.55 12.61 -7.44
CA ILE A 41 -3.35 11.49 -6.52
C ILE A 41 -4.64 11.18 -5.75
N TYR A 42 -5.33 12.21 -5.22
CA TYR A 42 -6.62 12.04 -4.54
C TYR A 42 -7.64 11.33 -5.44
N GLY A 43 -7.78 11.79 -6.70
CA GLY A 43 -8.70 11.18 -7.67
C GLY A 43 -8.36 9.74 -8.00
N SER A 44 -7.08 9.45 -8.23
CA SER A 44 -6.57 8.10 -8.52
C SER A 44 -6.78 7.15 -7.32
N ASN A 45 -6.49 7.60 -6.11
CA ASN A 45 -6.74 6.85 -4.89
C ASN A 45 -8.23 6.53 -4.72
N LEU A 46 -9.11 7.49 -5.00
CA LEU A 46 -10.56 7.30 -4.91
C LEU A 46 -11.06 6.30 -5.95
N ASP A 47 -10.52 6.32 -7.17
CA ASP A 47 -10.80 5.31 -8.20
C ASP A 47 -10.46 3.90 -7.69
N GLU A 48 -9.27 3.72 -7.13
CA GLU A 48 -8.84 2.42 -6.58
C GLU A 48 -9.74 1.99 -5.41
N PHE A 49 -10.11 2.90 -4.54
CA PHE A 49 -11.03 2.63 -3.44
C PHE A 49 -12.38 2.10 -3.94
N PHE A 50 -12.95 2.74 -4.96
CA PHE A 50 -14.20 2.26 -5.56
C PHE A 50 -14.03 0.91 -6.24
N MET A 51 -12.98 0.74 -7.04
CA MET A 51 -12.71 -0.51 -7.75
C MET A 51 -12.51 -1.70 -6.83
N VAL A 52 -11.89 -1.50 -5.67
CA VAL A 52 -11.49 -2.58 -4.78
C VAL A 52 -12.41 -2.69 -3.56
N ARG A 53 -12.58 -1.60 -2.81
CA ARG A 53 -13.27 -1.66 -1.51
C ARG A 53 -14.77 -1.54 -1.63
N VAL A 54 -15.26 -0.55 -2.38
CA VAL A 54 -16.69 -0.39 -2.64
C VAL A 54 -17.20 -1.57 -3.46
N GLY A 55 -16.43 -2.05 -4.44
CA GLY A 55 -16.73 -3.26 -5.21
C GLY A 55 -16.96 -4.49 -4.32
N SER A 56 -15.99 -4.79 -3.46
CA SER A 56 -16.06 -5.92 -2.50
C SER A 56 -17.22 -5.77 -1.50
N LEU A 57 -17.47 -4.56 -0.97
CA LEU A 57 -18.60 -4.29 -0.08
C LEU A 57 -19.96 -4.49 -0.79
N GLN A 58 -20.05 -4.07 -2.06
CA GLN A 58 -21.26 -4.26 -2.87
C GLN A 58 -21.58 -5.73 -3.09
N GLU A 59 -20.57 -6.50 -3.44
CA GLU A 59 -20.71 -7.95 -3.63
C GLU A 59 -21.21 -8.62 -2.36
N ARG A 60 -20.61 -8.30 -1.21
CA ARG A 60 -21.06 -8.78 0.11
C ARG A 60 -22.49 -8.36 0.42
N ALA A 61 -22.88 -7.11 0.14
CA ALA A 61 -24.24 -6.65 0.35
C ALA A 61 -25.24 -7.37 -0.57
N ASN A 62 -24.89 -7.66 -1.82
CA ASN A 62 -25.72 -8.42 -2.73
C ASN A 62 -25.86 -9.90 -2.29
N LEU A 63 -24.77 -10.52 -1.86
CA LEU A 63 -24.81 -11.88 -1.30
C LEU A 63 -25.67 -11.97 -0.02
N ALA A 64 -25.56 -11.00 0.88
CA ALA A 64 -26.39 -10.95 2.10
C ALA A 64 -27.88 -10.78 1.79
N ARG A 65 -28.26 -10.12 0.70
CA ARG A 65 -29.65 -10.00 0.24
C ARG A 65 -30.20 -11.30 -0.36
N SER A 66 -29.35 -12.11 -0.98
CA SER A 66 -29.74 -13.36 -1.65
C SER A 66 -29.72 -14.58 -0.73
N GLN A 67 -28.93 -14.57 0.34
CA GLN A 67 -28.73 -15.67 1.28
C GLN A 67 -29.30 -15.34 2.67
N LYS A 68 -29.67 -16.37 3.43
CA LYS A 68 -30.14 -16.21 4.82
C LYS A 68 -29.11 -15.64 5.81
N ASP A 69 -27.88 -15.41 5.38
CA ASP A 69 -26.74 -14.93 6.16
C ASP A 69 -26.74 -13.38 6.24
N LYS A 70 -27.85 -12.82 6.74
CA LYS A 70 -28.11 -11.38 6.75
C LYS A 70 -27.22 -10.57 7.71
N ASP A 71 -26.50 -11.20 8.63
CA ASP A 71 -25.87 -10.52 9.77
C ASP A 71 -24.33 -10.56 9.79
N LYS A 72 -23.65 -10.82 8.67
CA LYS A 72 -22.20 -10.77 8.66
C LYS A 72 -21.69 -9.32 8.79
N ARG A 73 -21.30 -8.98 10.03
CA ARG A 73 -20.83 -7.66 10.44
C ARG A 73 -19.31 -7.62 10.50
N GLU A 74 -18.72 -6.46 10.29
CA GLU A 74 -17.29 -6.30 10.49
C GLU A 74 -16.96 -6.24 12.00
N ASN A 75 -15.74 -6.62 12.38
CA ASN A 75 -15.38 -6.94 13.77
C ASN A 75 -14.93 -5.76 14.65
N LYS A 76 -15.06 -4.51 14.19
CA LYS A 76 -14.65 -3.29 14.92
C LYS A 76 -15.85 -2.43 15.29
N THR A 77 -16.54 -1.90 14.31
CA THR A 77 -17.70 -1.02 14.51
C THR A 77 -19.02 -1.75 14.38
N ASN A 78 -18.99 -3.06 14.12
CA ASN A 78 -20.17 -3.92 14.00
C ASN A 78 -21.15 -3.49 12.89
N MET A 79 -20.64 -2.88 11.82
CA MET A 79 -21.43 -2.45 10.66
C MET A 79 -21.55 -3.58 9.63
N THR A 80 -22.74 -3.71 9.04
CA THR A 80 -22.96 -4.53 7.83
C THR A 80 -22.31 -3.89 6.60
N ALA A 81 -22.18 -4.64 5.51
CA ALA A 81 -21.66 -4.09 4.25
C ALA A 81 -22.55 -2.94 3.73
N GLU A 82 -23.86 -3.04 3.87
CA GLU A 82 -24.78 -2.00 3.44
C GLU A 82 -24.72 -0.74 4.32
N GLU A 83 -24.61 -0.89 5.64
CA GLU A 83 -24.39 0.22 6.57
C GLU A 83 -23.10 0.98 6.25
N GLN A 84 -22.02 0.24 5.95
CA GLN A 84 -20.75 0.84 5.53
C GLN A 84 -20.91 1.60 4.21
N LEU A 85 -21.54 1.03 3.18
CA LEU A 85 -21.82 1.71 1.91
C LEU A 85 -22.65 2.99 2.11
N ASN A 86 -23.69 2.95 2.95
CA ASN A 86 -24.49 4.12 3.27
C ASN A 86 -23.72 5.21 4.01
N ALA A 87 -22.69 4.88 4.78
CA ALA A 87 -21.80 5.85 5.44
C ALA A 87 -20.71 6.41 4.50
N ILE A 88 -20.24 5.60 3.56
CA ILE A 88 -19.20 5.98 2.58
C ILE A 88 -19.71 7.04 1.60
N MET A 89 -20.92 6.85 1.02
CA MET A 89 -21.38 7.68 -0.10
C MET A 89 -21.52 9.18 0.25
N PRO A 90 -22.12 9.60 1.37
CA PRO A 90 -22.18 11.00 1.76
C PRO A 90 -20.77 11.59 2.02
N LYS A 91 -19.87 10.81 2.63
CA LYS A 91 -18.52 11.26 2.91
C LYS A 91 -17.72 11.49 1.62
N VAL A 92 -17.90 10.63 0.60
CA VAL A 92 -17.31 10.82 -0.73
C VAL A 92 -17.88 12.05 -1.42
N ALA A 93 -19.20 12.28 -1.35
CA ALA A 93 -19.82 13.47 -1.94
C ALA A 93 -19.24 14.76 -1.35
N HIS A 94 -19.08 14.82 -0.02
CA HIS A 94 -18.47 15.97 0.65
C HIS A 94 -16.99 16.18 0.26
N LEU A 95 -16.21 15.10 0.14
CA LEU A 95 -14.83 15.18 -0.33
C LEU A 95 -14.74 15.66 -1.78
N GLN A 96 -15.72 15.32 -2.62
CA GLN A 96 -15.78 15.78 -4.00
C GLN A 96 -16.07 17.29 -4.07
N GLU A 97 -16.96 17.81 -3.22
CA GLU A 97 -17.19 19.26 -3.10
C GLU A 97 -15.94 20.03 -2.69
N ASP A 98 -15.15 19.46 -1.76
CA ASP A 98 -13.86 20.03 -1.38
C ASP A 98 -12.85 19.99 -2.54
N CYS A 99 -12.82 18.88 -3.30
CA CYS A 99 -11.96 18.73 -4.47
C CYS A 99 -12.29 19.78 -5.55
N ASP A 100 -13.59 20.01 -5.82
CA ASP A 100 -14.04 21.00 -6.79
C ASP A 100 -13.58 22.42 -6.40
N LYS A 101 -13.70 22.80 -5.12
CA LYS A 101 -13.22 24.11 -4.60
C LYS A 101 -11.71 24.26 -4.75
N TYR A 102 -10.94 23.19 -4.46
CA TYR A 102 -9.49 23.24 -4.55
C TYR A 102 -9.01 23.25 -6.01
N TYR A 103 -9.73 22.55 -6.89
CA TYR A 103 -9.52 22.60 -8.34
C TYR A 103 -9.75 24.01 -8.91
N GLU A 104 -10.88 24.66 -8.58
CA GLU A 104 -11.17 26.03 -8.99
C GLU A 104 -10.04 26.98 -8.55
N LYS A 105 -9.59 26.87 -7.29
CA LYS A 105 -8.48 27.69 -6.79
C LYS A 105 -7.13 27.38 -7.46
N ALA A 106 -6.88 26.12 -7.78
CA ALA A 106 -5.68 25.72 -8.53
C ALA A 106 -5.66 26.32 -9.95
N LEU A 107 -6.81 26.40 -10.63
CA LEU A 107 -6.91 27.04 -11.96
C LEU A 107 -6.59 28.55 -11.90
N GLU A 108 -7.07 29.27 -10.88
CA GLU A 108 -6.74 30.68 -10.66
C GLU A 108 -5.22 30.87 -10.50
N ASN A 109 -4.59 30.01 -9.69
CA ASN A 109 -3.16 30.07 -9.45
C ASN A 109 -2.33 29.70 -10.69
N LEU A 110 -2.81 28.71 -11.50
CA LEU A 110 -2.19 28.32 -12.76
C LEU A 110 -2.24 29.46 -13.79
N ASP A 111 -3.39 30.15 -13.93
CA ASP A 111 -3.51 31.30 -14.84
C ASP A 111 -2.55 32.44 -14.44
N ALA A 112 -2.40 32.69 -13.13
CA ALA A 112 -1.45 33.66 -12.62
C ALA A 112 0.02 33.31 -12.97
N CYS A 113 0.32 32.01 -13.12
CA CYS A 113 1.63 31.50 -13.52
C CYS A 113 1.77 31.29 -15.05
N GLY A 114 0.80 31.76 -15.85
CA GLY A 114 0.86 31.69 -17.31
C GLY A 114 0.30 30.40 -17.92
N TYR A 115 -0.39 29.55 -17.15
CA TYR A 115 -1.07 28.32 -17.64
C TYR A 115 -2.57 28.48 -17.54
N LYS A 116 -3.22 28.87 -18.64
CA LYS A 116 -4.62 29.21 -18.66
C LYS A 116 -5.48 28.08 -19.22
N LYS A 117 -6.50 27.64 -18.47
CA LYS A 117 -7.50 26.73 -19.01
C LYS A 117 -8.43 27.46 -19.97
N VAL A 118 -8.68 26.86 -21.13
CA VAL A 118 -9.63 27.41 -22.11
C VAL A 118 -11.05 27.33 -21.54
N ASN A 119 -11.77 28.46 -21.62
CA ASN A 119 -13.20 28.51 -21.35
C ASN A 119 -13.97 28.55 -22.69
N PHE A 120 -14.52 27.41 -23.09
CA PHE A 120 -15.24 27.28 -24.37
C PHE A 120 -16.51 28.11 -24.46
N ASP A 121 -17.10 28.54 -23.34
CA ASP A 121 -18.31 29.38 -23.33
C ASP A 121 -17.98 30.87 -23.44
N ALA A 122 -16.71 31.25 -23.30
CA ALA A 122 -16.26 32.65 -23.34
C ALA A 122 -15.01 32.85 -24.25
N MET A 123 -14.98 32.12 -25.36
CA MET A 123 -13.90 32.24 -26.36
C MET A 123 -14.02 33.54 -27.16
N ASP A 124 -12.87 34.15 -27.47
CA ASP A 124 -12.80 35.18 -28.51
C ASP A 124 -12.90 34.56 -29.93
N LYS A 125 -13.08 35.40 -30.94
CA LYS A 125 -13.29 34.95 -32.35
C LYS A 125 -12.09 34.16 -32.90
N GLU A 126 -10.88 34.44 -32.44
CA GLU A 126 -9.69 33.76 -32.88
C GLU A 126 -9.54 32.39 -32.21
N GLN A 127 -9.82 32.32 -30.90
CA GLN A 127 -9.90 31.06 -30.16
C GLN A 127 -10.98 30.15 -30.77
N GLU A 128 -12.17 30.68 -31.02
CA GLU A 128 -13.25 29.89 -31.62
C GLU A 128 -12.87 29.30 -32.99
N ARG A 129 -12.25 30.14 -33.86
CA ARG A 129 -11.77 29.68 -35.16
C ARG A 129 -10.68 28.60 -35.03
N PHE A 130 -9.73 28.79 -34.11
CA PHE A 130 -8.64 27.84 -33.87
C PHE A 130 -9.19 26.51 -33.36
N TRP A 131 -9.98 26.51 -32.27
CA TRP A 131 -10.48 25.31 -31.63
C TRP A 131 -11.48 24.56 -32.51
N LYS A 132 -12.31 25.28 -33.29
CA LYS A 132 -13.18 24.65 -34.28
C LYS A 132 -12.40 23.94 -35.39
N LYS A 133 -11.35 24.58 -35.92
CA LYS A 133 -10.47 23.96 -36.91
C LYS A 133 -9.75 22.76 -36.34
N TYR A 134 -9.21 22.86 -35.13
CA TYR A 134 -8.56 21.75 -34.45
C TYR A 134 -9.52 20.57 -34.26
N PHE A 135 -10.72 20.84 -33.77
CA PHE A 135 -11.76 19.83 -33.61
C PHE A 135 -12.08 19.14 -34.94
N GLN A 136 -12.30 19.89 -36.00
CA GLN A 136 -12.66 19.34 -37.32
C GLN A 136 -11.56 18.51 -37.97
N ASN A 137 -10.31 18.91 -37.79
CA ASN A 137 -9.19 18.27 -38.48
C ASN A 137 -8.55 17.13 -37.66
N GLU A 138 -8.46 17.29 -36.36
CA GLU A 138 -7.70 16.36 -35.50
C GLU A 138 -8.61 15.40 -34.73
N LEU A 139 -9.77 15.86 -34.24
CA LEU A 139 -10.61 15.02 -33.39
C LEU A 139 -11.78 14.38 -34.15
N PHE A 140 -12.54 15.17 -34.90
CA PHE A 140 -13.73 14.68 -35.59
C PHE A 140 -13.51 13.40 -36.44
N PRO A 141 -12.40 13.28 -37.20
CA PRO A 141 -12.17 12.08 -38.02
C PRO A 141 -11.92 10.79 -37.23
N ILE A 142 -11.54 10.89 -35.98
CA ILE A 142 -11.20 9.73 -35.11
C ILE A 142 -12.28 9.41 -34.08
N LEU A 143 -13.32 10.24 -33.99
CA LEU A 143 -14.44 10.01 -33.08
C LEU A 143 -15.34 8.88 -33.62
N SER A 144 -15.87 8.08 -32.70
CA SER A 144 -16.78 6.97 -33.00
C SER A 144 -18.13 7.21 -32.31
N PRO A 145 -18.99 8.09 -32.83
CA PRO A 145 -20.31 8.35 -32.27
C PRO A 145 -21.20 7.12 -32.39
N GLN A 146 -22.00 6.87 -31.39
CA GLN A 146 -22.97 5.79 -31.31
C GLN A 146 -24.33 6.38 -30.91
N ILE A 147 -25.40 5.84 -31.49
CA ILE A 147 -26.78 6.17 -31.08
C ILE A 147 -27.35 4.91 -30.43
N VAL A 148 -27.90 5.05 -29.24
CA VAL A 148 -28.58 3.97 -28.51
C VAL A 148 -30.06 4.12 -28.74
N ASP A 149 -30.65 3.19 -29.48
CA ASP A 149 -32.05 3.11 -29.80
C ASP A 149 -32.52 1.65 -29.82
N ASN A 150 -33.73 1.40 -30.32
CA ASN A 150 -34.28 0.04 -30.43
C ASN A 150 -33.53 -0.86 -31.42
N ARG A 151 -32.70 -0.31 -32.30
CA ARG A 151 -31.92 -1.05 -33.31
C ARG A 151 -30.46 -1.21 -32.87
N HIS A 152 -29.96 -0.30 -32.02
CA HIS A 152 -28.58 -0.26 -31.56
C HIS A 152 -28.55 -0.47 -30.05
N PRO A 153 -28.13 -1.65 -29.58
CA PRO A 153 -28.12 -1.98 -28.17
C PRO A 153 -27.13 -1.09 -27.39
N PHE A 154 -27.40 -0.90 -26.11
CA PHE A 154 -26.53 -0.14 -25.21
C PHE A 154 -25.11 -0.75 -25.20
N PRO A 155 -24.05 0.03 -25.53
CA PRO A 155 -22.71 -0.48 -25.61
C PRO A 155 -22.13 -0.79 -24.24
N PHE A 156 -21.11 -1.65 -24.20
CA PHE A 156 -20.36 -1.90 -22.99
C PHE A 156 -19.47 -0.69 -22.65
N LEU A 157 -19.77 -0.04 -21.54
CA LEU A 157 -18.94 1.09 -21.04
C LEU A 157 -17.71 0.56 -20.33
N ARG A 158 -16.53 0.98 -20.83
CA ARG A 158 -15.23 0.55 -20.28
C ARG A 158 -14.95 1.23 -18.94
N ASN A 159 -14.21 0.54 -18.09
CA ASN A 159 -13.82 1.06 -16.78
C ASN A 159 -12.93 2.31 -16.92
N LYS A 160 -13.30 3.37 -16.22
CA LYS A 160 -12.59 4.68 -16.16
C LYS A 160 -12.51 5.46 -17.48
N GLU A 161 -13.13 5.00 -18.56
CA GLU A 161 -13.22 5.76 -19.79
C GLU A 161 -14.26 6.88 -19.67
N ILE A 162 -13.96 8.03 -20.22
CA ILE A 162 -14.88 9.20 -20.26
C ILE A 162 -15.73 9.09 -21.52
N TYR A 163 -17.00 9.39 -21.38
CA TYR A 163 -17.96 9.41 -22.48
C TYR A 163 -18.67 10.76 -22.53
N LEU A 164 -18.91 11.26 -23.73
CA LEU A 164 -19.94 12.23 -23.96
C LEU A 164 -21.29 11.51 -24.09
N GLY A 165 -22.31 11.99 -23.40
CA GLY A 165 -23.71 11.61 -23.58
C GLY A 165 -24.49 12.80 -24.08
N ALA A 166 -25.30 12.62 -25.12
CA ALA A 166 -26.20 13.65 -25.69
C ALA A 166 -27.59 13.11 -25.83
N LEU A 167 -28.60 13.86 -25.35
CA LEU A 167 -30.00 13.59 -25.58
C LEU A 167 -30.38 14.15 -26.95
N LEU A 168 -30.76 13.27 -27.85
CA LEU A 168 -31.05 13.60 -29.23
C LEU A 168 -32.55 13.61 -29.46
N LYS A 169 -33.03 14.65 -30.14
CA LYS A 169 -34.43 14.75 -30.60
C LYS A 169 -34.61 13.90 -31.87
N GLU A 170 -35.58 13.00 -31.86
CA GLU A 170 -36.00 12.23 -33.02
C GLU A 170 -37.41 12.61 -33.44
N LYS A 171 -37.88 12.10 -34.61
CA LYS A 171 -39.24 12.32 -35.10
C LYS A 171 -40.28 11.74 -34.14
N GLU A 172 -39.96 10.62 -33.52
CA GLU A 172 -40.84 9.93 -32.56
C GLU A 172 -40.02 9.61 -31.30
N GLY A 173 -39.85 10.62 -30.40
CA GLY A 173 -39.19 10.43 -29.09
C GLY A 173 -37.79 11.00 -28.99
N GLN A 174 -36.99 10.36 -28.19
CA GLN A 174 -35.59 10.75 -27.86
C GLN A 174 -34.69 9.53 -27.93
N SER A 175 -33.45 9.74 -28.37
CA SER A 175 -32.40 8.72 -28.32
C SER A 175 -31.15 9.23 -27.57
N LEU A 176 -30.28 8.34 -27.14
CA LEU A 176 -29.01 8.69 -26.50
C LEU A 176 -27.90 8.59 -27.52
N GLY A 177 -27.31 9.73 -27.88
CA GLY A 177 -26.01 9.78 -28.55
C GLY A 177 -24.86 9.61 -27.55
N MET A 178 -23.89 8.78 -27.87
CA MET A 178 -22.69 8.56 -27.05
C MET A 178 -21.42 8.66 -27.87
N ILE A 179 -20.36 9.20 -27.27
CA ILE A 179 -19.03 9.27 -27.87
C ILE A 179 -18.01 8.85 -26.82
N PRO A 180 -17.28 7.73 -26.98
CA PRO A 180 -16.16 7.38 -26.11
C PRO A 180 -14.97 8.32 -26.37
N ILE A 181 -14.41 8.86 -25.30
CA ILE A 181 -13.14 9.59 -25.35
C ILE A 181 -12.03 8.58 -25.06
N SER A 182 -11.49 8.00 -26.14
CA SER A 182 -10.52 6.91 -26.03
C SER A 182 -9.23 7.37 -25.35
N SER A 183 -8.65 6.51 -24.52
CA SER A 183 -7.34 6.72 -23.90
C SER A 183 -6.18 6.80 -24.92
N GLN A 184 -6.42 6.47 -26.19
CA GLN A 184 -5.46 6.63 -27.28
C GLN A 184 -5.42 8.07 -27.83
N MET A 185 -6.44 8.88 -27.53
CA MET A 185 -6.45 10.29 -27.91
C MET A 185 -5.57 11.11 -26.96
N GLU A 186 -4.86 12.11 -27.49
CA GLU A 186 -4.20 13.09 -26.63
C GLU A 186 -5.25 13.86 -25.83
N ARG A 187 -5.26 13.64 -24.50
CA ARG A 187 -6.30 14.19 -23.65
C ARG A 187 -6.05 15.65 -23.28
N LEU A 188 -4.78 16.04 -23.09
CA LEU A 188 -4.37 17.41 -22.75
C LEU A 188 -3.80 18.08 -23.99
N ILE A 189 -4.52 19.09 -24.51
CA ILE A 189 -4.10 19.88 -25.67
C ILE A 189 -3.48 21.19 -25.16
N LEU A 190 -2.26 21.49 -25.59
CA LEU A 190 -1.50 22.66 -25.16
C LEU A 190 -1.26 23.57 -26.37
N VAL A 191 -1.54 24.86 -26.21
CA VAL A 191 -1.35 25.88 -27.25
C VAL A 191 -0.68 27.10 -26.65
N ARG A 192 0.38 27.60 -27.27
CA ARG A 192 1.01 28.85 -26.83
C ARG A 192 0.35 30.04 -27.51
N ARG A 193 -0.19 30.96 -26.73
CA ARG A 193 -0.88 32.15 -27.21
C ARG A 193 -0.63 33.34 -26.29
N GLU A 194 -0.35 34.50 -26.83
CA GLU A 194 -0.15 35.75 -26.08
C GLU A 194 0.84 35.64 -24.92
N GLY A 195 1.89 34.83 -25.08
CA GLY A 195 2.88 34.59 -24.02
C GLY A 195 2.48 33.62 -22.94
N LYS A 196 1.22 33.14 -22.92
CA LYS A 196 0.71 32.11 -22.00
C LYS A 196 0.60 30.74 -22.68
N THR A 197 0.63 29.69 -21.90
CA THR A 197 0.30 28.33 -22.34
C THR A 197 -1.19 28.08 -22.03
N GLU A 198 -2.02 28.14 -23.06
CA GLU A 198 -3.44 27.75 -22.96
C GLU A 198 -3.55 26.21 -22.98
N PHE A 199 -4.43 25.64 -22.17
CA PHE A 199 -4.71 24.21 -22.19
C PHE A 199 -6.21 23.90 -22.23
N ALA A 200 -6.54 22.85 -22.97
CA ALA A 200 -7.89 22.30 -23.06
C ALA A 200 -7.89 20.79 -22.88
N LEU A 201 -9.01 20.24 -22.43
CA LEU A 201 -9.23 18.80 -22.37
C LEU A 201 -10.04 18.34 -23.57
N THR A 202 -9.64 17.24 -24.20
CA THR A 202 -10.32 16.67 -25.38
C THR A 202 -11.78 16.41 -25.13
N GLU A 203 -12.14 15.87 -23.95
CA GLU A 203 -13.53 15.64 -23.59
C GLU A 203 -14.38 16.92 -23.54
N GLU A 204 -13.81 18.03 -23.08
CA GLU A 204 -14.51 19.32 -23.02
C GLU A 204 -14.69 19.93 -24.40
N LEU A 205 -13.65 19.78 -25.27
CA LEU A 205 -13.73 20.22 -26.65
C LEU A 205 -14.76 19.42 -27.46
N VAL A 206 -14.81 18.09 -27.27
CA VAL A 206 -15.82 17.24 -27.89
C VAL A 206 -17.23 17.57 -27.35
N LEU A 207 -17.35 17.84 -26.03
CA LEU A 207 -18.62 18.28 -25.45
C LEU A 207 -19.09 19.60 -26.06
N HIS A 208 -18.20 20.59 -26.23
CA HIS A 208 -18.55 21.89 -26.83
C HIS A 208 -19.07 21.72 -28.25
N TYR A 209 -18.39 20.96 -29.10
CA TYR A 209 -18.74 20.78 -30.51
C TYR A 209 -19.65 19.56 -30.79
N ALA A 210 -20.30 18.96 -29.78
CA ALA A 210 -21.19 17.82 -29.96
C ALA A 210 -22.27 18.00 -31.03
N SER A 211 -22.79 19.22 -31.19
CA SER A 211 -23.78 19.57 -32.21
C SER A 211 -23.28 19.46 -33.66
N LEU A 212 -21.96 19.53 -33.89
CA LEU A 212 -21.36 19.28 -35.21
C LEU A 212 -21.34 17.80 -35.56
N ILE A 213 -21.40 16.92 -34.55
CA ILE A 213 -21.35 15.47 -34.72
C ILE A 213 -22.74 14.89 -34.95
N PHE A 214 -23.69 15.23 -34.08
CA PHE A 214 -25.06 14.68 -34.10
C PHE A 214 -26.05 15.50 -34.89
N GLY A 215 -25.68 16.69 -35.38
CA GLY A 215 -26.57 17.65 -36.01
C GLY A 215 -27.01 18.76 -35.04
N LYS A 216 -27.04 20.01 -35.57
CA LYS A 216 -27.28 21.22 -34.75
C LYS A 216 -28.63 21.23 -34.04
N ASP A 217 -29.66 20.71 -34.68
CA ASP A 217 -31.04 20.71 -34.17
C ASP A 217 -31.39 19.40 -33.44
N ALA A 218 -30.50 18.40 -33.43
CA ALA A 218 -30.74 17.12 -32.79
C ALA A 218 -30.35 17.12 -31.30
N VAL A 219 -29.28 17.82 -30.92
CA VAL A 219 -28.77 17.82 -29.54
C VAL A 219 -29.62 18.75 -28.69
N GLN A 220 -30.37 18.19 -27.74
CA GLN A 220 -31.18 18.93 -26.76
C GLN A 220 -30.34 19.28 -25.53
N GLU A 221 -29.73 18.27 -24.93
CA GLU A 221 -28.89 18.36 -23.73
C GLU A 221 -27.71 17.45 -23.88
N LYS A 222 -26.64 17.72 -23.15
CA LYS A 222 -25.36 16.95 -23.21
C LYS A 222 -24.62 16.98 -21.90
N CYS A 223 -23.86 15.92 -21.62
CA CYS A 223 -23.01 15.82 -20.43
C CYS A 223 -21.78 14.95 -20.70
N LEU A 224 -20.78 15.04 -19.84
CA LEU A 224 -19.74 14.04 -19.73
C LEU A 224 -20.10 13.08 -18.59
N PHE A 225 -19.77 11.81 -18.78
CA PHE A 225 -19.89 10.81 -17.73
C PHE A 225 -18.75 9.78 -17.75
N ARG A 226 -18.50 9.14 -16.60
CA ARG A 226 -17.44 8.18 -16.42
C ARG A 226 -17.89 7.08 -15.46
N VAL A 227 -17.66 5.83 -15.83
CA VAL A 227 -18.05 4.67 -15.03
C VAL A 227 -16.82 4.07 -14.37
N THR A 228 -16.91 3.79 -13.06
CA THR A 228 -15.92 2.95 -12.35
C THR A 228 -16.52 1.58 -12.10
N ARG A 229 -15.78 0.51 -12.44
CA ARG A 229 -16.21 -0.87 -12.27
C ARG A 229 -15.45 -1.57 -11.13
N ASN A 230 -16.05 -2.57 -10.53
CA ASN A 230 -15.35 -3.47 -9.62
C ASN A 230 -14.11 -4.07 -10.32
N ALA A 231 -13.03 -4.22 -9.60
CA ALA A 231 -11.79 -4.85 -10.07
C ALA A 231 -11.26 -5.91 -9.08
N ASP A 232 -12.04 -6.22 -8.05
CA ASP A 232 -11.69 -7.25 -7.07
C ASP A 232 -12.24 -8.61 -7.56
N ILE A 233 -11.34 -9.51 -7.94
CA ILE A 233 -11.67 -10.87 -8.37
C ILE A 233 -11.15 -11.84 -7.32
N ASP A 234 -11.97 -12.80 -6.93
CA ASP A 234 -11.50 -13.95 -6.15
C ASP A 234 -10.81 -14.93 -7.10
N VAL A 235 -9.52 -15.14 -6.89
CA VAL A 235 -8.67 -16.01 -7.71
C VAL A 235 -9.06 -17.47 -7.55
N LYS A 236 -9.72 -17.85 -6.43
CA LYS A 236 -10.13 -19.22 -6.14
C LYS A 236 -11.10 -19.81 -7.17
N GLU A 237 -11.88 -18.97 -7.86
CA GLU A 237 -12.79 -19.45 -8.92
C GLU A 237 -12.08 -19.96 -10.18
N GLY A 238 -10.81 -19.61 -10.39
CA GLY A 238 -10.03 -20.00 -11.57
C GLY A 238 -9.10 -21.21 -11.38
N MET A 239 -8.87 -21.64 -10.13
CA MET A 239 -7.85 -22.64 -9.79
C MET A 239 -8.33 -24.10 -9.77
N MET A 240 -9.45 -24.43 -10.41
CA MET A 240 -9.96 -25.82 -10.40
C MET A 240 -9.25 -26.75 -11.38
N ASP A 241 -8.35 -26.26 -12.23
CA ASP A 241 -7.66 -27.07 -13.24
C ASP A 241 -6.15 -27.07 -12.97
N HIS A 242 -5.62 -28.18 -12.47
CA HIS A 242 -4.22 -28.33 -12.07
C HIS A 242 -3.23 -28.46 -13.25
N ASP A 243 -3.74 -28.61 -14.48
CA ASP A 243 -2.92 -28.84 -15.67
C ASP A 243 -2.60 -27.53 -16.45
N ILE A 244 -3.15 -26.37 -16.02
CA ILE A 244 -2.96 -25.08 -16.70
C ILE A 244 -1.89 -24.26 -15.98
N ASP A 245 -0.97 -23.65 -16.74
CA ASP A 245 0.02 -22.70 -16.20
C ASP A 245 -0.67 -21.57 -15.44
N TYR A 246 -0.21 -21.33 -14.20
CA TYR A 246 -0.77 -20.29 -13.32
C TYR A 246 -0.79 -18.89 -13.97
N ARG A 247 0.15 -18.59 -14.86
CA ARG A 247 0.19 -17.35 -15.66
C ARG A 247 -0.99 -17.24 -16.62
N GLU A 248 -1.41 -18.35 -17.23
CA GLU A 248 -2.56 -18.37 -18.15
C GLU A 248 -3.87 -18.16 -17.38
N ILE A 249 -4.01 -18.79 -16.22
CA ILE A 249 -5.13 -18.57 -15.30
C ILE A 249 -5.22 -17.09 -14.94
N MET A 250 -4.10 -16.47 -14.55
CA MET A 250 -4.06 -15.05 -14.21
C MET A 250 -4.40 -14.15 -15.40
N ALA A 251 -3.91 -14.46 -16.60
CA ALA A 251 -4.23 -13.71 -17.82
C ALA A 251 -5.73 -13.77 -18.18
N ASP A 252 -6.38 -14.93 -17.99
CA ASP A 252 -7.84 -15.06 -18.21
C ASP A 252 -8.65 -14.31 -17.15
N LEU A 253 -8.26 -14.39 -15.88
CA LEU A 253 -8.88 -13.61 -14.81
C LEU A 253 -8.79 -12.10 -15.08
N LEU A 254 -7.67 -11.61 -15.63
CA LEU A 254 -7.53 -10.22 -16.03
C LEU A 254 -8.49 -9.81 -17.15
N LYS A 255 -8.80 -10.72 -18.09
CA LYS A 255 -9.83 -10.47 -19.12
C LYS A 255 -11.23 -10.40 -18.51
N ARG A 256 -11.58 -11.32 -17.60
CA ARG A 256 -12.88 -11.32 -16.88
C ARG A 256 -13.06 -10.07 -16.03
N ARG A 257 -11.99 -9.60 -15.35
CA ARG A 257 -12.01 -8.37 -14.52
C ARG A 257 -12.54 -7.15 -15.28
N ARG A 258 -12.28 -7.05 -16.58
CA ARG A 258 -12.75 -5.92 -17.41
C ARG A 258 -14.27 -5.81 -17.50
N LYS A 259 -15.00 -6.88 -17.23
CA LYS A 259 -16.47 -6.98 -17.39
C LYS A 259 -17.25 -6.92 -16.08
N LEU A 260 -16.60 -6.69 -14.95
CA LEU A 260 -17.25 -6.67 -13.63
C LEU A 260 -18.25 -5.51 -13.49
N ALA A 261 -19.14 -5.61 -12.49
CA ALA A 261 -20.24 -4.67 -12.24
C ALA A 261 -19.77 -3.22 -12.05
N ALA A 262 -20.60 -2.26 -12.45
CA ALA A 262 -20.40 -0.85 -12.17
C ALA A 262 -20.59 -0.57 -10.68
N VAL A 263 -19.72 0.29 -10.10
CA VAL A 263 -19.75 0.66 -8.68
C VAL A 263 -19.87 2.16 -8.46
N ARG A 264 -19.60 3.00 -9.47
CA ARG A 264 -19.73 4.45 -9.42
C ARG A 264 -20.01 5.02 -10.80
N LEU A 265 -20.86 6.03 -10.87
CA LEU A 265 -21.07 6.89 -12.02
C LEU A 265 -20.70 8.33 -11.64
N GLN A 266 -19.73 8.91 -12.36
CA GLN A 266 -19.37 10.33 -12.26
C GLN A 266 -19.95 11.06 -13.44
N VAL A 267 -20.45 12.28 -13.23
CA VAL A 267 -21.11 13.10 -14.27
C VAL A 267 -20.78 14.56 -14.10
N THR A 268 -20.85 15.33 -15.18
CA THR A 268 -20.84 16.80 -15.09
C THR A 268 -22.14 17.30 -14.44
N PRO A 269 -22.14 18.47 -13.75
CA PRO A 269 -23.32 18.98 -13.01
C PRO A 269 -24.55 19.19 -13.88
N THR A 270 -24.37 19.41 -15.18
CA THR A 270 -25.43 19.65 -16.19
C THR A 270 -26.01 18.36 -16.77
N ALA A 271 -25.72 17.20 -16.17
CA ALA A 271 -26.20 15.92 -16.71
C ALA A 271 -27.71 15.80 -16.66
N PRO A 272 -28.38 15.53 -17.81
CA PRO A 272 -29.83 15.38 -17.89
C PRO A 272 -30.36 14.22 -17.08
N LEU A 273 -31.51 14.38 -16.42
CA LEU A 273 -32.13 13.33 -15.60
C LEU A 273 -32.46 12.07 -16.42
N GLU A 274 -32.86 12.23 -17.66
CA GLU A 274 -33.16 11.15 -18.60
C GLU A 274 -31.94 10.29 -18.87
N ILE A 275 -30.78 10.92 -19.12
CA ILE A 275 -29.51 10.22 -19.31
C ILE A 275 -29.13 9.50 -18.02
N LEU A 276 -29.25 10.15 -16.86
CA LEU A 276 -28.90 9.55 -15.56
C LEU A 276 -29.76 8.31 -15.26
N ARG A 277 -31.10 8.40 -15.49
CA ARG A 277 -32.00 7.25 -15.32
C ARG A 277 -31.61 6.10 -16.22
N LEU A 278 -31.40 6.35 -17.52
CA LEU A 278 -31.00 5.32 -18.48
C LEU A 278 -29.66 4.67 -18.10
N LEU A 279 -28.66 5.47 -17.73
CA LEU A 279 -27.36 4.96 -17.29
C LEU A 279 -27.47 4.12 -16.01
N CYS A 280 -28.24 4.59 -15.01
CA CYS A 280 -28.45 3.83 -13.78
C CYS A 280 -29.15 2.49 -14.04
N ASP A 281 -30.18 2.47 -14.87
CA ASP A 281 -30.91 1.24 -15.23
C ASP A 281 -30.01 0.25 -15.99
N LYS A 282 -29.28 0.72 -17.02
CA LYS A 282 -28.38 -0.13 -17.82
C LYS A 282 -27.14 -0.63 -17.07
N LEU A 283 -26.69 0.10 -16.06
CA LEU A 283 -25.55 -0.25 -15.22
C LEU A 283 -25.95 -0.95 -13.93
N GLU A 284 -27.25 -1.13 -13.67
CA GLU A 284 -27.79 -1.67 -12.41
C GLU A 284 -27.25 -0.91 -11.18
N LEU A 285 -27.16 0.41 -11.30
CA LEU A 285 -26.50 1.27 -10.33
C LEU A 285 -27.52 2.10 -9.54
N SER A 286 -27.44 2.07 -8.21
CA SER A 286 -28.25 2.93 -7.34
C SER A 286 -27.90 4.41 -7.54
N HIS A 287 -28.90 5.29 -7.53
CA HIS A 287 -28.73 6.76 -7.59
C HIS A 287 -27.79 7.30 -6.51
N LYS A 288 -27.68 6.65 -5.35
CA LYS A 288 -26.70 7.00 -4.29
C LYS A 288 -25.23 6.90 -4.73
N ARG A 289 -24.95 6.32 -5.90
CA ARG A 289 -23.61 6.13 -6.47
C ARG A 289 -23.33 7.01 -7.69
N VAL A 290 -24.20 7.97 -7.92
CA VAL A 290 -24.01 9.00 -8.93
C VAL A 290 -23.41 10.22 -8.26
N PHE A 291 -22.28 10.69 -8.77
CA PHE A 291 -21.54 11.84 -8.25
C PHE A 291 -21.39 12.89 -9.34
N ALA A 292 -22.07 14.01 -9.16
CA ALA A 292 -21.89 15.19 -10.00
C ALA A 292 -20.69 15.99 -9.48
N GLN A 293 -19.78 16.41 -10.39
CA GLN A 293 -18.59 17.17 -10.04
C GLN A 293 -18.29 18.24 -11.08
N LYS A 294 -17.78 19.39 -10.62
CA LYS A 294 -17.35 20.51 -11.47
C LYS A 294 -15.95 20.34 -12.03
N SER A 295 -15.07 19.72 -11.24
CA SER A 295 -13.74 19.33 -11.71
C SER A 295 -13.84 18.27 -12.80
N PRO A 296 -12.83 18.16 -13.69
CA PRO A 296 -12.79 17.09 -14.69
C PRO A 296 -12.96 15.71 -14.07
N LEU A 297 -13.66 14.81 -14.79
CA LEU A 297 -13.98 13.46 -14.30
C LEU A 297 -12.74 12.58 -14.04
N ASP A 298 -11.59 13.01 -14.51
CA ASP A 298 -10.28 12.43 -14.25
C ASP A 298 -9.23 13.54 -14.19
N LEU A 299 -8.53 13.65 -13.07
CA LEU A 299 -7.53 14.69 -12.82
C LEU A 299 -6.11 14.28 -13.23
N SER A 300 -5.93 13.12 -13.85
CA SER A 300 -4.60 12.60 -14.24
C SER A 300 -3.91 13.46 -15.31
N PHE A 301 -4.63 14.32 -16.04
CA PHE A 301 -4.03 15.26 -16.99
C PHE A 301 -3.03 16.22 -16.32
N PHE A 302 -3.16 16.46 -15.02
CA PHE A 302 -2.21 17.29 -14.29
C PHE A 302 -0.78 16.74 -14.30
N TYR A 303 -0.58 15.43 -14.39
CA TYR A 303 0.76 14.86 -14.52
C TYR A 303 1.45 15.29 -15.83
N LYS A 304 0.70 15.35 -16.95
CA LYS A 304 1.23 15.84 -18.22
C LYS A 304 1.44 17.36 -18.21
N LEU A 305 0.51 18.11 -17.59
CA LEU A 305 0.63 19.55 -17.45
C LEU A 305 1.86 19.92 -16.63
N THR A 306 2.05 19.28 -15.47
CA THR A 306 3.22 19.53 -14.62
C THR A 306 4.53 19.09 -15.27
N GLY A 307 4.54 17.99 -16.03
CA GLY A 307 5.72 17.62 -16.84
C GLY A 307 6.09 18.67 -17.89
N LYS A 308 5.09 19.35 -18.48
CA LYS A 308 5.34 20.48 -19.39
C LYS A 308 5.89 21.70 -18.64
N MET A 309 5.33 22.02 -17.47
CA MET A 309 5.82 23.12 -16.62
C MET A 309 7.29 22.90 -16.20
N GLU A 310 7.66 21.68 -15.87
CA GLU A 310 9.04 21.29 -15.54
C GLU A 310 9.98 21.44 -16.76
N ALA A 311 9.55 20.97 -17.93
CA ALA A 311 10.31 21.10 -19.18
C ALA A 311 10.49 22.57 -19.64
N GLU A 312 9.59 23.47 -19.26
CA GLU A 312 9.67 24.92 -19.52
C GLU A 312 10.57 25.66 -18.53
N GLY A 313 11.08 24.97 -17.49
CA GLY A 313 12.07 25.52 -16.57
C GLY A 313 11.49 26.45 -15.51
N ASN A 314 10.38 26.07 -14.85
CA ASN A 314 9.74 26.79 -13.75
C ASN A 314 10.01 26.09 -12.40
N PRO A 315 11.24 26.09 -11.87
CA PRO A 315 11.60 25.31 -10.68
C PRO A 315 10.86 25.78 -9.41
N GLU A 316 10.44 27.05 -9.35
CA GLU A 316 9.71 27.63 -8.22
C GLU A 316 8.31 27.02 -8.00
N LEU A 317 7.77 26.37 -9.04
CA LEU A 317 6.48 25.69 -8.98
C LEU A 317 6.56 24.27 -8.40
N PHE A 318 7.77 23.77 -8.13
CA PHE A 318 8.06 22.42 -7.67
C PHE A 318 8.78 22.43 -6.31
N TYR A 319 8.80 21.30 -5.65
CA TYR A 319 9.71 21.13 -4.53
C TYR A 319 11.17 21.28 -4.99
N PRO A 320 12.05 21.85 -4.17
CA PRO A 320 13.48 21.89 -4.48
C PRO A 320 14.01 20.51 -4.86
N THR A 321 14.86 20.43 -5.87
CA THR A 321 15.42 19.14 -6.29
C THR A 321 16.18 18.50 -5.12
N ALA A 322 15.74 17.33 -4.70
CA ALA A 322 16.44 16.52 -3.73
C ALA A 322 16.86 15.21 -4.40
N ARG A 323 18.15 14.93 -4.37
CA ARG A 323 18.72 13.72 -4.97
C ARG A 323 19.13 12.76 -3.87
N PRO A 324 18.94 11.44 -4.08
CA PRO A 324 19.47 10.45 -3.15
C PRO A 324 20.99 10.61 -2.99
N MET A 325 21.46 10.57 -1.75
CA MET A 325 22.89 10.59 -1.44
C MET A 325 23.54 9.32 -1.98
N LEU A 326 24.71 9.48 -2.59
CA LEU A 326 25.52 8.39 -3.11
C LEU A 326 26.65 8.11 -2.12
N PRO A 327 27.06 6.84 -1.98
CA PRO A 327 28.25 6.50 -1.22
C PRO A 327 29.52 7.02 -1.90
N PRO A 328 30.68 6.99 -1.22
CA PRO A 328 31.99 7.17 -1.83
C PRO A 328 32.19 6.29 -3.08
N GLN A 329 33.05 6.71 -3.99
CA GLN A 329 33.23 6.04 -5.30
C GLN A 329 33.67 4.58 -5.17
N ASP A 330 34.49 4.27 -4.15
CA ASP A 330 35.04 2.93 -3.92
C ASP A 330 34.23 2.11 -2.91
N TYR A 331 33.01 2.55 -2.57
CA TYR A 331 32.16 1.88 -1.60
C TYR A 331 31.66 0.53 -2.12
N ASP A 332 32.03 -0.54 -1.41
CA ASP A 332 31.60 -1.90 -1.68
C ASP A 332 30.65 -2.38 -0.58
N LEU A 333 29.35 -2.36 -0.85
CA LEU A 333 28.32 -2.74 0.11
C LEU A 333 28.51 -4.17 0.64
N ALA A 334 28.92 -5.12 -0.21
CA ALA A 334 29.14 -6.51 0.23
C ALA A 334 30.29 -6.60 1.23
N ALA A 335 31.40 -5.91 0.97
CA ALA A 335 32.54 -5.86 1.87
C ALA A 335 32.25 -5.13 3.19
N GLU A 336 31.39 -4.12 3.16
CA GLU A 336 30.94 -3.43 4.40
C GLU A 336 30.04 -4.32 5.25
N VAL A 337 29.11 -5.04 4.62
CA VAL A 337 28.16 -5.94 5.30
C VAL A 337 28.89 -7.12 5.97
N GLU A 338 30.04 -7.56 5.44
CA GLU A 338 30.88 -8.57 6.09
C GLU A 338 31.55 -8.06 7.38
N LYS A 339 31.64 -6.74 7.59
CA LYS A 339 32.23 -6.13 8.81
C LYS A 339 31.18 -5.77 9.85
N HIS A 340 30.00 -5.30 9.42
CA HIS A 340 28.92 -4.83 10.27
C HIS A 340 27.59 -4.77 9.49
N ASP A 341 26.46 -4.74 10.20
CA ASP A 341 25.15 -4.54 9.59
C ASP A 341 25.03 -3.17 8.92
N VAL A 342 24.33 -3.11 7.79
CA VAL A 342 24.09 -1.88 7.05
C VAL A 342 22.59 -1.61 6.92
N LEU A 343 22.19 -0.36 7.16
CA LEU A 343 20.83 0.12 6.95
C LEU A 343 20.80 1.24 5.91
N LEU A 344 20.22 0.98 4.73
CA LEU A 344 19.94 2.00 3.73
C LEU A 344 18.56 2.58 3.95
N SER A 345 18.45 3.90 3.86
CA SER A 345 17.22 4.66 4.09
C SER A 345 16.78 5.39 2.82
N TYR A 346 15.81 4.83 2.09
CA TYR A 346 15.27 5.46 0.87
C TYR A 346 14.22 6.52 1.22
N PRO A 347 14.03 7.57 0.40
CA PRO A 347 14.74 7.95 -0.82
C PRO A 347 15.99 8.79 -0.55
N TYR A 348 16.40 8.94 0.70
CA TYR A 348 17.51 9.79 1.12
C TYR A 348 18.86 9.25 0.66
N GLN A 349 19.02 7.95 0.75
CA GLN A 349 20.17 7.20 0.21
C GLN A 349 19.75 6.46 -1.06
N SER A 350 20.71 6.29 -1.98
CA SER A 350 20.45 5.63 -3.26
C SER A 350 20.33 4.11 -3.12
N ILE A 351 19.46 3.49 -3.92
CA ILE A 351 19.39 2.03 -4.08
C ILE A 351 20.56 1.45 -4.90
N ARG A 352 21.35 2.31 -5.57
CA ARG A 352 22.45 1.87 -6.46
C ARG A 352 23.47 0.95 -5.79
N PRO A 353 23.90 1.15 -4.53
CA PRO A 353 24.80 0.22 -3.85
C PRO A 353 24.24 -1.20 -3.76
N PHE A 354 22.94 -1.35 -3.47
CA PHE A 354 22.28 -2.65 -3.45
C PHE A 354 22.27 -3.32 -4.83
N ILE A 355 21.96 -2.55 -5.88
CA ILE A 355 22.01 -3.04 -7.27
C ILE A 355 23.44 -3.45 -7.67
N ALA A 356 24.44 -2.66 -7.28
CA ALA A 356 25.85 -2.95 -7.56
C ALA A 356 26.29 -4.24 -6.84
N MET A 357 25.87 -4.44 -5.58
CA MET A 357 26.11 -5.67 -4.83
C MET A 357 25.50 -6.90 -5.53
N LEU A 358 24.26 -6.83 -6.04
CA LEU A 358 23.65 -7.91 -6.79
C LEU A 358 24.42 -8.22 -8.10
N LYS A 359 24.80 -7.19 -8.86
CA LYS A 359 25.62 -7.34 -10.09
C LYS A 359 26.99 -7.95 -9.80
N LYS A 360 27.63 -7.56 -8.68
CA LYS A 360 28.87 -8.16 -8.22
C LYS A 360 28.67 -9.64 -7.85
N ALA A 361 27.63 -9.94 -7.07
CA ALA A 361 27.27 -11.31 -6.68
C ALA A 361 26.97 -12.22 -7.90
N ALA A 362 26.36 -11.68 -8.96
CA ALA A 362 26.13 -12.42 -10.19
C ALA A 362 27.41 -12.92 -10.87
N ARG A 363 28.55 -12.23 -10.66
CA ARG A 363 29.86 -12.53 -11.28
C ARG A 363 30.85 -13.21 -10.32
N ASP A 364 30.62 -13.10 -9.02
CA ASP A 364 31.51 -13.63 -7.98
C ASP A 364 31.54 -15.16 -8.02
N PRO A 365 32.73 -15.83 -8.24
CA PRO A 365 32.81 -17.29 -8.29
C PRO A 365 32.46 -17.96 -6.97
N GLU A 366 32.57 -17.30 -5.83
CA GLU A 366 32.22 -17.85 -4.52
C GLU A 366 30.70 -17.87 -4.30
N VAL A 367 29.93 -17.01 -4.99
CA VAL A 367 28.48 -17.01 -4.92
C VAL A 367 27.92 -18.22 -5.66
N ILE A 368 27.18 -19.06 -4.94
CA ILE A 368 26.54 -20.26 -5.49
C ILE A 368 25.06 -20.09 -5.75
N SER A 369 24.37 -19.27 -4.94
CA SER A 369 22.94 -19.01 -5.16
C SER A 369 22.52 -17.60 -4.78
N ILE A 370 21.46 -17.10 -5.49
CA ILE A 370 20.76 -15.86 -5.17
C ILE A 370 19.27 -16.16 -5.13
N LYS A 371 18.62 -15.92 -3.97
CA LYS A 371 17.19 -16.15 -3.78
C LYS A 371 16.51 -14.82 -3.45
N MET A 372 15.36 -14.52 -4.10
CA MET A 372 14.71 -13.23 -3.96
C MET A 372 13.19 -13.34 -4.06
N THR A 373 12.45 -12.56 -3.22
CA THR A 373 11.00 -12.42 -3.32
C THR A 373 10.65 -11.13 -4.06
N LEU A 374 9.85 -11.22 -5.12
CA LEU A 374 9.51 -10.14 -6.03
C LEU A 374 7.99 -9.87 -6.01
N TYR A 375 7.59 -8.65 -5.65
CA TYR A 375 6.18 -8.25 -5.57
C TYR A 375 5.78 -7.22 -6.62
N ARG A 376 6.52 -6.11 -6.73
CA ARG A 376 6.34 -5.03 -7.71
C ARG A 376 7.69 -4.64 -8.28
N MET A 377 7.92 -4.96 -9.53
CA MET A 377 9.16 -4.66 -10.24
C MET A 377 9.00 -3.45 -11.16
N ALA A 378 10.06 -2.71 -11.40
CA ALA A 378 10.07 -1.68 -12.44
C ALA A 378 9.91 -2.34 -13.82
N ARG A 379 9.40 -1.60 -14.82
CA ARG A 379 9.29 -2.10 -16.19
C ARG A 379 10.65 -2.39 -16.81
N GLU A 380 11.65 -1.61 -16.43
CA GLU A 380 13.06 -1.77 -16.80
C GLU A 380 13.85 -1.92 -15.50
N SER A 381 13.85 -3.13 -14.92
CA SER A 381 14.46 -3.38 -13.60
C SER A 381 15.90 -3.87 -13.75
N GLN A 382 16.86 -3.10 -13.23
CA GLN A 382 18.26 -3.52 -13.13
C GLN A 382 18.46 -4.66 -12.13
N ILE A 383 17.58 -4.76 -11.13
CA ILE A 383 17.58 -5.84 -10.15
C ILE A 383 17.25 -7.17 -10.84
N VAL A 384 16.19 -7.20 -11.66
CA VAL A 384 15.82 -8.39 -12.41
C VAL A 384 16.92 -8.76 -13.44
N GLN A 385 17.52 -7.75 -14.08
CA GLN A 385 18.65 -7.99 -15.00
C GLN A 385 19.86 -8.63 -14.28
N ALA A 386 20.14 -8.23 -13.04
CA ALA A 386 21.22 -8.84 -12.25
C ALA A 386 20.91 -10.32 -11.87
N LEU A 387 19.62 -10.68 -11.66
CA LEU A 387 19.22 -12.07 -11.46
C LEU A 387 19.37 -12.91 -12.73
N ILE A 388 19.01 -12.36 -13.89
CA ILE A 388 19.22 -12.99 -15.20
C ILE A 388 20.72 -13.22 -15.42
N GLU A 389 21.55 -12.20 -15.23
CA GLU A 389 23.00 -12.32 -15.35
C GLU A 389 23.59 -13.40 -14.41
N ALA A 390 23.06 -13.50 -13.19
CA ALA A 390 23.48 -14.52 -12.24
C ALA A 390 23.17 -15.94 -12.74
N ALA A 391 21.98 -16.17 -13.28
CA ALA A 391 21.58 -17.46 -13.83
C ALA A 391 22.41 -17.82 -15.08
N GLU A 392 22.65 -16.88 -15.99
CA GLU A 392 23.50 -17.05 -17.16
C GLU A 392 24.95 -17.37 -16.79
N ASN A 393 25.44 -16.86 -15.63
CA ASN A 393 26.74 -17.20 -15.06
C ASN A 393 26.74 -18.51 -14.24
N GLY A 394 25.67 -19.31 -14.32
CA GLY A 394 25.59 -20.65 -13.72
C GLY A 394 25.28 -20.65 -12.22
N LYS A 395 24.80 -19.54 -11.64
CA LYS A 395 24.34 -19.50 -10.25
C LYS A 395 22.95 -20.11 -10.12
N GLU A 396 22.64 -20.75 -8.98
CA GLU A 396 21.27 -21.12 -8.64
C GLU A 396 20.48 -19.82 -8.34
N VAL A 397 19.54 -19.45 -9.19
CA VAL A 397 18.67 -18.29 -8.96
C VAL A 397 17.25 -18.75 -8.70
N VAL A 398 16.71 -18.42 -7.52
CA VAL A 398 15.32 -18.69 -7.15
C VAL A 398 14.59 -17.36 -6.99
N ALA A 399 13.65 -17.09 -7.87
CA ALA A 399 12.81 -15.89 -7.83
C ALA A 399 11.36 -16.27 -7.50
N LEU A 400 10.87 -15.83 -6.33
CA LEU A 400 9.44 -15.90 -6.04
C LEU A 400 8.76 -14.66 -6.60
N VAL A 401 7.87 -14.84 -7.58
CA VAL A 401 7.13 -13.75 -8.25
C VAL A 401 5.66 -13.81 -7.85
N GLU A 402 5.17 -12.80 -7.12
CA GLU A 402 3.75 -12.71 -6.74
C GLU A 402 2.92 -12.15 -7.89
N LEU A 403 2.24 -13.04 -8.64
CA LEU A 403 1.43 -12.65 -9.80
C LEU A 403 0.14 -11.90 -9.43
N ARG A 404 -0.32 -11.97 -8.17
CA ARG A 404 -1.52 -11.28 -7.67
C ARG A 404 -1.23 -9.87 -7.13
N ALA A 405 -0.09 -9.27 -7.52
CA ALA A 405 0.22 -7.87 -7.21
C ALA A 405 -0.72 -6.97 -8.02
N ARG A 406 -1.74 -6.38 -7.39
CA ARG A 406 -2.81 -5.63 -8.05
C ARG A 406 -2.27 -4.52 -8.95
N PHE A 407 -2.75 -4.50 -10.20
CA PHE A 407 -2.40 -3.57 -11.28
C PHE A 407 -0.99 -3.74 -11.86
N ASP A 408 -0.17 -4.64 -11.30
CA ASP A 408 1.16 -4.99 -11.81
C ASP A 408 1.20 -6.44 -12.33
N GLU A 409 0.04 -7.12 -12.39
CA GLU A 409 -0.05 -8.55 -12.73
C GLU A 409 0.59 -8.85 -14.08
N GLN A 410 0.30 -8.05 -15.13
CA GLN A 410 0.86 -8.26 -16.47
C GLN A 410 2.39 -8.06 -16.48
N ASN A 411 2.89 -7.01 -15.83
CA ASN A 411 4.33 -6.76 -15.71
C ASN A 411 5.06 -7.92 -15.01
N ASN A 412 4.44 -8.49 -13.97
CA ASN A 412 5.00 -9.61 -13.23
C ASN A 412 4.97 -10.92 -14.06
N ILE A 413 3.92 -11.13 -14.87
CA ILE A 413 3.86 -12.24 -15.83
C ILE A 413 4.99 -12.11 -16.86
N ASP A 414 5.20 -10.92 -17.41
CA ASP A 414 6.20 -10.69 -18.45
C ASP A 414 7.63 -10.91 -17.90
N TRP A 415 7.92 -10.41 -16.69
CA TRP A 415 9.21 -10.65 -16.03
C TRP A 415 9.42 -12.12 -15.63
N SER A 416 8.37 -12.82 -15.16
CA SER A 416 8.52 -14.24 -14.81
C SER A 416 8.93 -15.10 -16.00
N LYS A 417 8.46 -14.77 -17.22
CA LYS A 417 8.88 -15.48 -18.45
C LYS A 417 10.35 -15.22 -18.76
N GLN A 418 10.81 -13.97 -18.70
CA GLN A 418 12.19 -13.63 -18.98
C GLN A 418 13.16 -14.28 -17.99
N LEU A 419 12.81 -14.31 -16.70
CA LEU A 419 13.61 -15.00 -15.68
C LEU A 419 13.68 -16.51 -15.92
N GLU A 420 12.56 -17.14 -16.29
CA GLU A 420 12.50 -18.58 -16.60
C GLU A 420 13.32 -18.91 -17.85
N GLU A 421 13.22 -18.11 -18.92
CA GLU A 421 14.02 -18.23 -20.14
C GLU A 421 15.53 -18.12 -19.88
N ALA A 422 15.93 -17.33 -18.88
CA ALA A 422 17.32 -17.20 -18.44
C ALA A 422 17.81 -18.38 -17.55
N GLY A 423 16.92 -19.31 -17.19
CA GLY A 423 17.27 -20.47 -16.35
C GLY A 423 17.04 -20.27 -14.86
N CYS A 424 16.34 -19.22 -14.45
CA CYS A 424 15.94 -19.04 -13.05
C CYS A 424 14.81 -20.01 -12.66
N THR A 425 14.84 -20.50 -11.43
CA THR A 425 13.70 -21.22 -10.82
C THR A 425 12.66 -20.23 -10.34
N ILE A 426 11.44 -20.31 -10.90
CA ILE A 426 10.34 -19.39 -10.56
C ILE A 426 9.37 -20.08 -9.59
N LEU A 427 9.04 -19.36 -8.51
CA LEU A 427 8.00 -19.75 -7.55
C LEU A 427 6.87 -18.73 -7.59
N TYR A 428 5.61 -19.20 -7.58
CA TYR A 428 4.42 -18.33 -7.59
C TYR A 428 3.74 -18.21 -6.20
N GLY A 429 4.39 -18.70 -5.17
CA GLY A 429 3.92 -18.61 -3.78
C GLY A 429 2.81 -19.61 -3.46
N PHE A 430 1.85 -19.18 -2.65
CA PHE A 430 0.76 -20.00 -2.11
C PHE A 430 -0.59 -19.67 -2.75
N ASP A 431 -1.50 -20.60 -2.77
CA ASP A 431 -2.88 -20.35 -3.17
C ASP A 431 -3.63 -19.46 -2.18
N ASP A 432 -3.47 -19.71 -0.90
CA ASP A 432 -4.19 -19.00 0.17
C ASP A 432 -3.48 -17.76 0.69
N TYR A 433 -2.15 -17.66 0.57
CA TYR A 433 -1.35 -16.58 1.12
C TYR A 433 -0.65 -15.79 0.02
N LYS A 434 -0.77 -14.47 0.03
CA LYS A 434 0.03 -13.62 -0.85
C LYS A 434 1.41 -13.43 -0.25
N VAL A 435 2.46 -13.61 -1.04
CA VAL A 435 3.83 -13.32 -0.60
C VAL A 435 4.12 -11.84 -0.81
N HIS A 436 4.27 -11.13 0.31
CA HIS A 436 4.54 -9.69 0.30
C HIS A 436 5.87 -9.33 0.98
N SER A 437 6.64 -10.34 1.35
CA SER A 437 8.01 -10.17 1.89
C SER A 437 8.94 -9.46 0.91
N LYS A 438 9.98 -8.82 1.44
CA LYS A 438 11.10 -8.25 0.70
C LYS A 438 12.35 -8.85 1.31
N LEU A 439 12.74 -9.97 0.74
CA LEU A 439 13.82 -10.81 1.23
C LEU A 439 14.73 -11.19 0.07
N THR A 440 16.03 -10.94 0.24
CA THR A 440 17.09 -11.40 -0.66
C THR A 440 18.10 -12.19 0.15
N LEU A 441 18.52 -13.33 -0.36
CA LEU A 441 19.55 -14.17 0.21
C LEU A 441 20.62 -14.49 -0.85
N ILE A 442 21.84 -14.05 -0.62
CA ILE A 442 23.02 -14.41 -1.39
C ILE A 442 23.79 -15.44 -0.58
N THR A 443 24.04 -16.62 -1.14
CA THR A 443 24.81 -17.69 -0.50
C THR A 443 26.16 -17.80 -1.17
N LYS A 444 27.21 -17.69 -0.37
CA LYS A 444 28.59 -17.90 -0.78
C LYS A 444 29.11 -19.23 -0.23
N LYS A 445 30.06 -19.84 -0.94
CA LYS A 445 30.80 -21.04 -0.51
C LYS A 445 32.27 -20.77 -0.54
N GLY A 446 32.86 -20.52 0.63
CA GLY A 446 34.27 -20.31 0.82
C GLY A 446 34.97 -21.53 1.44
N PRO A 447 36.29 -21.43 1.72
CA PRO A 447 37.07 -22.50 2.35
C PRO A 447 36.59 -22.91 3.74
N GLN A 448 35.93 -22.00 4.46
CA GLN A 448 35.40 -22.20 5.81
C GLN A 448 33.94 -22.69 5.86
N GLY A 449 33.31 -22.90 4.69
CA GLY A 449 31.93 -23.33 4.58
C GLY A 449 31.05 -22.32 3.89
N TYR A 450 29.73 -22.31 4.24
CA TYR A 450 28.77 -21.39 3.69
C TYR A 450 28.70 -20.11 4.50
N SER A 451 28.57 -18.99 3.80
CA SER A 451 28.26 -17.69 4.38
C SER A 451 27.09 -17.04 3.61
N TYR A 452 26.43 -16.08 4.25
CA TYR A 452 25.24 -15.45 3.71
C TYR A 452 25.37 -13.93 3.72
N ILE A 453 24.79 -13.28 2.72
CA ILE A 453 24.40 -11.89 2.78
C ILE A 453 22.88 -11.86 2.66
N THR A 454 22.22 -11.42 3.70
CA THR A 454 20.75 -11.37 3.79
C THR A 454 20.30 -9.91 3.77
N GLN A 455 19.37 -9.58 2.87
CA GLN A 455 18.71 -8.27 2.88
C GLN A 455 17.23 -8.44 3.23
N ILE A 456 16.75 -7.62 4.18
CA ILE A 456 15.34 -7.55 4.60
C ILE A 456 14.86 -6.11 4.42
N GLY A 457 13.83 -5.92 3.59
CA GLY A 457 13.34 -4.60 3.25
C GLY A 457 11.92 -4.33 3.75
N THR A 458 11.64 -3.06 4.02
CA THR A 458 10.25 -2.60 4.23
C THR A 458 9.54 -2.32 2.91
N GLY A 459 10.27 -1.96 1.85
CA GLY A 459 9.79 -1.55 0.54
C GLY A 459 10.12 -2.51 -0.59
N ASN A 460 9.40 -2.37 -1.71
CA ASN A 460 9.59 -3.23 -2.88
C ASN A 460 10.92 -2.97 -3.60
N TYR A 461 11.39 -3.97 -4.32
CA TYR A 461 12.52 -3.89 -5.23
C TYR A 461 12.12 -3.18 -6.53
N ASN A 462 12.07 -1.84 -6.46
CA ASN A 462 11.64 -1.01 -7.60
C ASN A 462 12.40 0.33 -7.55
N GLU A 463 13.25 0.54 -8.52
CA GLU A 463 14.18 1.66 -8.60
C GLU A 463 13.47 3.01 -8.59
N LYS A 464 12.31 3.12 -9.27
CA LYS A 464 11.53 4.37 -9.34
C LYS A 464 10.84 4.68 -8.01
N THR A 465 10.28 3.66 -7.35
CA THR A 465 9.60 3.89 -6.07
C THR A 465 10.59 4.16 -4.94
N SER A 466 11.83 3.66 -5.03
CA SER A 466 12.88 3.96 -4.05
C SER A 466 13.29 5.45 -4.03
N GLU A 467 12.94 6.24 -5.04
CA GLU A 467 13.17 7.69 -5.09
C GLU A 467 11.98 8.51 -4.55
N LEU A 468 10.83 7.85 -4.27
CA LEU A 468 9.58 8.51 -3.89
C LEU A 468 9.01 8.03 -2.56
N TYR A 469 9.37 6.82 -2.12
CA TYR A 469 8.84 6.17 -0.91
C TYR A 469 9.92 6.13 0.17
N THR A 470 9.55 6.45 1.40
CA THR A 470 10.45 6.23 2.53
C THR A 470 10.42 4.75 2.90
N ASP A 471 11.55 4.08 2.73
CA ASP A 471 11.71 2.66 3.06
C ASP A 471 13.09 2.39 3.65
N TYR A 472 13.21 1.26 4.33
CA TYR A 472 14.45 0.81 4.95
C TYR A 472 14.88 -0.54 4.36
N SER A 473 16.17 -0.68 4.13
CA SER A 473 16.79 -1.90 3.63
C SER A 473 17.91 -2.29 4.59
N PHE A 474 17.66 -3.27 5.44
CA PHE A 474 18.62 -3.85 6.37
C PHE A 474 19.37 -4.97 5.68
N ILE A 475 20.71 -4.95 5.76
CA ILE A 475 21.58 -5.89 5.08
C ILE A 475 22.61 -6.39 6.09
N THR A 476 22.74 -7.71 6.24
CA THR A 476 23.56 -8.35 7.26
C THR A 476 24.26 -9.59 6.72
N ALA A 477 25.43 -9.90 7.30
CA ALA A 477 26.12 -11.18 7.13
C ALA A 477 25.93 -12.11 8.34
N ASP A 478 25.00 -11.82 9.27
CA ASP A 478 24.68 -12.67 10.40
C ASP A 478 24.26 -14.07 9.93
N LEU A 479 24.99 -15.09 10.40
CA LEU A 479 24.80 -16.49 10.00
C LEU A 479 23.39 -16.98 10.38
N GLY A 480 22.90 -16.66 11.57
CA GLY A 480 21.58 -17.10 12.05
C GLY A 480 20.44 -16.51 11.24
N ILE A 481 20.52 -15.21 10.87
CA ILE A 481 19.53 -14.57 9.97
C ILE A 481 19.60 -15.21 8.58
N GLY A 482 20.82 -15.52 8.09
CA GLY A 482 21.01 -16.19 6.80
C GLY A 482 20.40 -17.60 6.77
N GLU A 483 20.59 -18.38 7.83
CA GLU A 483 20.00 -19.72 7.98
C GLU A 483 18.46 -19.65 8.07
N GLU A 484 17.91 -18.71 8.84
CA GLU A 484 16.46 -18.49 8.91
C GLU A 484 15.89 -18.05 7.55
N ALA A 485 16.57 -17.17 6.83
CA ALA A 485 16.18 -16.75 5.48
C ALA A 485 16.23 -17.93 4.49
N SER A 486 17.25 -18.78 4.58
CA SER A 486 17.34 -20.02 3.78
C SER A 486 16.15 -20.94 4.06
N ASN A 487 15.81 -21.14 5.34
CA ASN A 487 14.64 -21.93 5.75
C ASN A 487 13.33 -21.33 5.22
N VAL A 488 13.18 -20.00 5.25
CA VAL A 488 12.01 -19.31 4.65
C VAL A 488 11.90 -19.67 3.17
N PHE A 489 12.97 -19.56 2.38
CA PHE A 489 12.94 -19.90 0.96
C PHE A 489 12.68 -21.39 0.69
N GLN A 490 13.21 -22.29 1.51
CA GLN A 490 12.93 -23.72 1.41
C GLN A 490 11.45 -24.02 1.66
N ASN A 491 10.87 -23.42 2.69
CA ASN A 491 9.45 -23.57 3.00
C ASN A 491 8.57 -22.98 1.88
N LEU A 492 8.90 -21.81 1.35
CA LEU A 492 8.21 -21.21 0.22
C LEU A 492 8.23 -22.12 -1.02
N ALA A 493 9.35 -22.78 -1.29
CA ALA A 493 9.48 -23.69 -2.44
C ALA A 493 8.58 -24.93 -2.35
N VAL A 494 8.26 -25.39 -1.15
CA VAL A 494 7.38 -26.54 -0.91
C VAL A 494 6.01 -26.15 -0.38
N GLN A 495 5.62 -24.89 -0.52
CA GLN A 495 4.33 -24.32 -0.09
C GLN A 495 4.01 -24.55 1.39
N LYS A 496 5.03 -24.47 2.26
CA LYS A 496 4.90 -24.54 3.72
C LYS A 496 5.09 -23.18 4.35
N LEU A 497 4.36 -22.91 5.42
CA LEU A 497 4.57 -21.72 6.25
C LEU A 497 5.75 -21.96 7.19
N THR A 498 6.54 -20.90 7.46
CA THR A 498 7.65 -20.96 8.39
C THR A 498 7.12 -20.87 9.83
N GLU A 499 7.36 -21.90 10.63
CA GLU A 499 6.79 -22.04 11.98
C GLU A 499 7.68 -21.43 13.06
N THR A 500 9.00 -21.52 12.91
CA THR A 500 9.97 -21.11 13.94
C THR A 500 11.03 -20.19 13.36
N THR A 501 11.25 -19.07 14.03
CA THR A 501 12.35 -18.11 13.81
C THR A 501 12.69 -17.45 15.14
N GLU A 502 13.94 -17.11 15.37
CA GLU A 502 14.43 -16.43 16.58
C GLU A 502 14.69 -14.95 16.34
N LYS A 503 15.35 -14.62 15.23
CA LYS A 503 15.74 -13.24 14.86
C LYS A 503 14.77 -12.60 13.88
N MET A 504 14.22 -13.39 12.96
CA MET A 504 13.27 -12.91 11.95
C MET A 504 11.82 -12.98 12.45
N LEU A 505 11.00 -12.06 12.01
CA LEU A 505 9.55 -12.09 12.11
C LEU A 505 9.00 -12.63 10.79
N VAL A 506 8.26 -13.75 10.81
CA VAL A 506 7.66 -14.32 9.60
C VAL A 506 6.16 -14.49 9.80
N ALA A 507 5.37 -13.72 9.04
CA ALA A 507 3.91 -13.91 9.03
C ALA A 507 3.54 -15.13 8.15
N PRO A 508 2.39 -15.79 8.45
CA PRO A 508 1.39 -15.43 9.47
C PRO A 508 1.71 -15.95 10.89
N LEU A 509 2.66 -16.88 11.06
CA LEU A 509 2.76 -17.64 12.30
C LEU A 509 3.57 -16.92 13.41
N ARG A 510 4.65 -16.23 13.07
CA ARG A 510 5.57 -15.63 14.07
C ARG A 510 5.52 -14.10 14.16
N PHE A 511 5.03 -13.42 13.14
CA PHE A 511 5.03 -11.96 13.08
C PHE A 511 4.18 -11.32 14.20
N LYS A 512 2.91 -11.67 14.27
CA LYS A 512 1.95 -11.09 15.24
C LYS A 512 2.27 -11.53 16.68
N SER A 513 2.58 -12.82 16.88
CA SER A 513 2.86 -13.35 18.20
C SER A 513 4.06 -12.68 18.87
N VAL A 514 5.18 -12.53 18.15
CA VAL A 514 6.38 -11.87 18.71
C VAL A 514 6.12 -10.41 19.04
N LEU A 515 5.36 -9.69 18.19
CA LEU A 515 5.02 -8.29 18.48
C LEU A 515 4.10 -8.15 19.70
N LEU A 516 3.17 -9.07 19.91
CA LEU A 516 2.33 -9.10 21.11
C LEU A 516 3.18 -9.43 22.35
N ASP A 517 4.13 -10.37 22.25
CA ASP A 517 5.05 -10.69 23.35
C ASP A 517 5.91 -9.49 23.74
N GLU A 518 6.40 -8.69 22.75
CA GLU A 518 7.12 -7.45 23.02
C GLU A 518 6.24 -6.38 23.69
N MET A 519 4.97 -6.26 23.28
CA MET A 519 4.02 -5.37 23.96
C MET A 519 3.78 -5.84 25.39
N ASP A 520 3.64 -7.14 25.65
CA ASP A 520 3.48 -7.70 27.00
C ASP A 520 4.71 -7.45 27.88
N ARG A 521 5.92 -7.54 27.32
CA ARG A 521 7.16 -7.19 28.01
C ARG A 521 7.17 -5.73 28.49
N VAL A 522 6.74 -4.81 27.63
CA VAL A 522 6.65 -3.37 27.96
C VAL A 522 5.54 -3.10 28.97
N ILE A 523 4.38 -3.75 28.82
CA ILE A 523 3.25 -3.66 29.78
C ILE A 523 3.68 -4.13 31.18
N ASN A 524 4.39 -5.25 31.24
CA ASN A 524 4.87 -5.80 32.51
C ASN A 524 5.91 -4.88 33.17
N ALA A 525 6.76 -4.25 32.38
CA ALA A 525 7.72 -3.25 32.88
C ALA A 525 6.99 -2.03 33.48
N ALA A 526 5.95 -1.50 32.82
CA ALA A 526 5.13 -0.42 33.33
C ALA A 526 4.40 -0.79 34.64
N LYS A 527 3.81 -1.99 34.70
CA LYS A 527 3.17 -2.52 35.91
C LYS A 527 4.14 -2.65 37.10
N LEU A 528 5.44 -2.80 36.82
CA LEU A 528 6.51 -2.79 37.84
C LEU A 528 7.03 -1.37 38.16
N GLY A 529 6.41 -0.32 37.64
CA GLY A 529 6.80 1.08 37.87
C GLY A 529 8.03 1.54 37.08
N ARG A 530 8.46 0.81 36.04
CA ARG A 530 9.58 1.23 35.17
C ARG A 530 9.09 2.19 34.10
N PRO A 531 9.93 3.15 33.64
CA PRO A 531 9.58 4.01 32.51
C PRO A 531 9.55 3.12 31.22
N ALA A 532 8.34 2.87 30.73
CA ALA A 532 8.12 2.01 29.59
C ALA A 532 7.43 2.77 28.45
N SER A 533 7.85 2.54 27.22
CA SER A 533 7.28 3.24 26.06
C SER A 533 7.36 2.42 24.79
N MET A 534 6.51 2.76 23.82
CA MET A 534 6.51 2.21 22.47
C MET A 534 6.47 3.33 21.45
N ILE A 535 7.25 3.19 20.35
CA ILE A 535 7.12 4.04 19.17
C ILE A 535 6.87 3.13 17.96
N LEU A 536 5.70 3.27 17.35
CA LEU A 536 5.23 2.33 16.32
C LEU A 536 4.93 3.09 15.02
N LYS A 537 5.84 2.97 14.05
CA LYS A 537 5.65 3.52 12.70
C LYS A 537 5.14 2.45 11.76
N ASN A 538 3.98 2.72 11.13
CA ASN A 538 3.39 1.84 10.11
C ASN A 538 2.53 2.61 9.10
N ASN A 539 2.11 1.94 8.02
CA ASN A 539 1.21 2.58 7.07
C ASN A 539 -0.24 2.51 7.53
N SER A 540 -0.62 1.45 8.22
CA SER A 540 -2.02 1.21 8.58
C SER A 540 -2.14 0.28 9.78
N ILE A 541 -3.17 0.53 10.61
CA ILE A 541 -3.56 -0.34 11.71
C ILE A 541 -5.04 -0.65 11.64
N SER A 542 -5.36 -1.96 11.65
CA SER A 542 -6.73 -2.48 11.75
C SER A 542 -6.82 -3.88 12.35
N ASP A 543 -5.72 -4.46 12.81
CA ASP A 543 -5.73 -5.73 13.54
C ASP A 543 -6.36 -5.51 14.91
N ARG A 544 -7.42 -6.28 15.20
CA ARG A 544 -8.21 -6.08 16.42
C ARG A 544 -7.44 -6.44 17.68
N ASP A 545 -6.66 -7.52 17.64
CA ASP A 545 -5.92 -7.99 18.81
C ASP A 545 -4.80 -7.03 19.16
N ILE A 546 -4.10 -6.49 18.14
CA ILE A 546 -3.07 -5.46 18.33
C ILE A 546 -3.71 -4.18 18.91
N ILE A 547 -4.89 -3.75 18.41
CA ILE A 547 -5.59 -2.57 18.94
C ILE A 547 -5.99 -2.77 20.41
N LEU A 548 -6.50 -3.93 20.79
CA LEU A 548 -6.85 -4.24 22.20
C LEU A 548 -5.60 -4.31 23.09
N LYS A 549 -4.47 -4.78 22.55
CA LYS A 549 -3.19 -4.79 23.26
C LYS A 549 -2.64 -3.38 23.49
N LEU A 550 -2.84 -2.46 22.54
CA LEU A 550 -2.50 -1.03 22.72
C LEU A 550 -3.39 -0.37 23.78
N GLU A 551 -4.69 -0.71 23.85
CA GLU A 551 -5.58 -0.26 24.93
C GLU A 551 -5.08 -0.77 26.29
N GLU A 552 -4.74 -2.06 26.40
CA GLU A 552 -4.15 -2.64 27.62
C GLU A 552 -2.87 -1.92 28.03
N ALA A 553 -1.98 -1.67 27.08
CA ALA A 553 -0.73 -0.98 27.33
C ALA A 553 -0.95 0.47 27.82
N SER A 554 -1.86 1.21 27.19
CA SER A 554 -2.24 2.55 27.60
C SER A 554 -2.82 2.56 29.02
N CYS A 555 -3.72 1.63 29.33
CA CYS A 555 -4.29 1.47 30.68
C CYS A 555 -3.25 1.08 31.73
N ALA A 556 -2.18 0.41 31.35
CA ALA A 556 -1.04 0.09 32.21
C ALA A 556 -0.06 1.27 32.42
N GLY A 557 -0.32 2.43 31.80
CA GLY A 557 0.53 3.62 31.91
C GLY A 557 1.70 3.66 30.94
N VAL A 558 1.74 2.80 29.91
CA VAL A 558 2.75 2.83 28.85
C VAL A 558 2.50 4.03 27.95
N ARG A 559 3.51 4.87 27.73
CA ARG A 559 3.46 5.90 26.70
C ARG A 559 3.61 5.25 25.31
N ILE A 560 2.65 5.51 24.42
CA ILE A 560 2.61 4.95 23.07
C ILE A 560 2.54 6.08 22.06
N ASP A 561 3.57 6.26 21.26
CA ASP A 561 3.61 7.20 20.15
C ASP A 561 3.51 6.43 18.81
N MET A 562 2.51 6.72 18.00
CA MET A 562 2.33 6.06 16.70
C MET A 562 2.46 7.05 15.55
N ILE A 563 3.15 6.63 14.49
CA ILE A 563 3.22 7.34 13.21
C ILE A 563 2.48 6.50 12.17
N VAL A 564 1.21 6.87 11.88
CA VAL A 564 0.32 6.11 10.98
C VAL A 564 -0.06 6.97 9.77
N ARG A 565 0.47 6.63 8.60
CA ARG A 565 0.19 7.39 7.38
C ARG A 565 -1.26 7.30 6.93
N GLY A 566 -1.82 6.10 6.87
CA GLY A 566 -3.07 5.77 6.17
C GLY A 566 -4.23 5.41 7.08
N ILE A 567 -4.69 4.16 6.97
CA ILE A 567 -5.81 3.63 7.76
C ILE A 567 -5.41 3.53 9.22
N CYS A 568 -6.22 4.11 10.10
CA CYS A 568 -6.09 3.99 11.53
C CYS A 568 -7.46 3.64 12.13
N CYS A 569 -7.61 2.42 12.62
CA CYS A 569 -8.86 1.92 13.17
C CYS A 569 -8.96 2.04 14.70
N VAL A 570 -8.06 2.80 15.34
CA VAL A 570 -8.06 3.08 16.78
C VAL A 570 -8.09 4.59 17.01
N CYS A 571 -8.87 5.05 17.99
CA CYS A 571 -8.86 6.44 18.47
C CYS A 571 -7.73 6.64 19.46
N ALA A 572 -7.02 7.76 19.32
CA ALA A 572 -6.03 8.25 20.28
C ALA A 572 -6.71 8.97 21.47
N GLU A 573 -6.02 9.06 22.59
CA GLU A 573 -6.36 9.96 23.71
C GLU A 573 -7.78 9.79 24.28
N VAL A 574 -8.37 8.62 24.18
CA VAL A 574 -9.69 8.34 24.76
C VAL A 574 -9.52 8.12 26.27
N PRO A 575 -10.17 8.92 27.14
CA PRO A 575 -10.02 8.83 28.58
C PRO A 575 -10.34 7.44 29.15
N GLY A 576 -9.48 6.94 30.03
CA GLY A 576 -9.61 5.62 30.64
C GLY A 576 -9.39 4.43 29.74
N LYS A 577 -9.02 4.64 28.46
CA LYS A 577 -8.79 3.59 27.45
C LYS A 577 -7.46 3.78 26.71
N THR A 578 -7.40 4.78 25.83
CA THR A 578 -6.23 5.04 25.01
C THR A 578 -5.61 6.42 25.33
N GLU A 579 -5.75 6.89 26.55
CA GLU A 579 -5.29 8.25 26.97
C GLU A 579 -3.78 8.45 26.83
N ASN A 580 -3.00 7.36 26.92
CA ASN A 580 -1.54 7.38 26.74
C ASN A 580 -1.10 7.01 25.31
N LEU A 581 -2.06 6.88 24.38
CA LEU A 581 -1.82 6.58 22.97
C LEU A 581 -1.92 7.88 22.16
N HIS A 582 -0.79 8.30 21.57
CA HIS A 582 -0.69 9.48 20.72
C HIS A 582 -0.47 9.03 19.27
N ILE A 583 -1.23 9.58 18.32
CA ILE A 583 -1.16 9.16 16.91
C ILE A 583 -0.91 10.37 16.03
N ARG A 584 0.16 10.30 15.25
CA ARG A 584 0.50 11.27 14.19
C ARG A 584 0.40 10.64 12.81
N SER A 585 0.04 11.46 11.83
CA SER A 585 0.03 11.08 10.42
C SER A 585 0.91 12.06 9.64
N LEU A 586 1.88 11.51 8.92
CA LEU A 586 2.75 12.24 8.01
C LEU A 586 2.31 11.98 6.56
N VAL A 587 1.91 13.04 5.87
CA VAL A 587 1.59 13.03 4.43
C VAL A 587 2.25 14.27 3.83
N GLY A 588 3.20 14.08 2.94
CA GLY A 588 4.01 15.15 2.38
C GLY A 588 4.62 14.77 1.03
N ARG A 589 5.81 15.29 0.74
CA ARG A 589 6.55 15.09 -0.49
C ARG A 589 6.77 13.62 -0.81
N TYR A 590 7.26 12.86 0.17
CA TYR A 590 7.52 11.43 0.06
C TYR A 590 6.37 10.62 0.64
N LEU A 591 6.14 9.44 0.08
CA LEU A 591 5.17 8.51 0.62
C LEU A 591 5.80 7.74 1.78
N GLU A 592 5.33 8.01 3.01
CA GLU A 592 5.76 7.27 4.20
C GLU A 592 5.35 5.79 4.09
N HIS A 593 6.34 4.92 3.93
CA HIS A 593 6.09 3.49 3.67
C HIS A 593 6.86 2.56 4.60
N GLY A 594 7.99 2.98 5.15
CA GLY A 594 8.78 2.20 6.09
C GLY A 594 8.03 1.85 7.38
N ARG A 595 8.30 0.67 7.94
CA ARG A 595 7.75 0.22 9.22
C ARG A 595 8.89 0.00 10.20
N ILE A 596 8.76 0.64 11.36
CA ILE A 596 9.70 0.52 12.49
C ILE A 596 8.87 0.33 13.75
N TYR A 597 9.21 -0.69 14.54
CA TYR A 597 8.54 -0.99 15.81
C TYR A 597 9.56 -0.98 16.93
N SER A 598 9.48 0.00 17.81
CA SER A 598 10.39 0.22 18.93
C SER A 598 9.68 -0.02 20.25
N PHE A 599 10.27 -0.87 21.10
CA PHE A 599 9.74 -1.28 22.39
C PHE A 599 10.81 -1.04 23.48
N TYR A 600 10.53 -0.15 24.44
CA TYR A 600 11.40 0.16 25.56
C TYR A 600 10.76 -0.27 26.88
N ASP A 601 11.45 -1.10 27.66
CA ASP A 601 10.97 -1.68 28.93
C ASP A 601 11.57 -1.01 30.19
N GLY A 602 12.16 0.17 30.03
CA GLY A 602 12.85 0.89 31.09
C GLY A 602 14.33 0.52 31.25
N VAL A 603 14.80 -0.48 30.53
CA VAL A 603 16.20 -0.96 30.53
C VAL A 603 16.73 -1.09 29.12
N THR A 604 16.01 -1.80 28.25
CA THR A 604 16.46 -2.16 26.90
C THR A 604 15.47 -1.69 25.83
N THR A 605 15.99 -1.10 24.77
CA THR A 605 15.24 -0.84 23.56
C THR A 605 15.40 -1.99 22.57
N ARG A 606 14.29 -2.57 22.11
CA ARG A 606 14.27 -3.53 21.00
C ARG A 606 13.56 -2.92 19.82
N ILE A 607 14.23 -2.91 18.68
CA ILE A 607 13.71 -2.31 17.45
C ILE A 607 13.61 -3.36 16.35
N TYR A 608 12.48 -3.31 15.64
CA TYR A 608 12.21 -4.17 14.50
C TYR A 608 11.91 -3.32 13.27
N ILE A 609 12.35 -3.76 12.11
CA ILE A 609 11.86 -3.29 10.82
C ILE A 609 11.11 -4.42 10.12
N ALA A 610 10.09 -4.09 9.33
CA ALA A 610 9.25 -5.12 8.72
C ALA A 610 8.60 -4.70 7.41
N SER A 611 8.22 -5.67 6.59
CA SER A 611 7.41 -5.46 5.39
C SER A 611 5.91 -5.37 5.69
N GLY A 612 5.46 -5.89 6.83
CA GLY A 612 4.05 -5.96 7.23
C GLY A 612 3.57 -4.75 8.03
N ASP A 613 2.30 -4.40 7.86
CA ASP A 613 1.56 -3.43 8.68
C ASP A 613 0.75 -4.16 9.77
N PHE A 614 0.17 -3.41 10.70
CA PHE A 614 -0.79 -3.91 11.69
C PHE A 614 -2.21 -4.09 11.11
N LEU A 615 -2.29 -4.77 9.98
CA LEU A 615 -3.54 -5.14 9.32
C LEU A 615 -3.74 -6.66 9.42
N THR A 616 -4.92 -7.13 9.75
CA THR A 616 -5.25 -8.56 9.83
C THR A 616 -4.80 -9.34 8.59
N ARG A 617 -4.93 -8.74 7.40
CA ARG A 617 -4.44 -9.37 6.15
C ARG A 617 -2.91 -9.53 6.09
N ASN A 618 -2.13 -8.66 6.76
CA ASN A 618 -0.66 -8.78 6.82
C ASN A 618 -0.25 -9.79 7.88
N THR A 619 -0.95 -9.79 9.01
CA THR A 619 -0.63 -10.64 10.15
C THR A 619 -1.12 -12.09 9.99
N GLU A 620 -2.17 -12.34 9.19
CA GLU A 620 -2.85 -13.63 9.13
C GLU A 620 -3.01 -14.22 7.71
N CYS A 621 -2.97 -13.40 6.65
CA CYS A 621 -3.28 -13.83 5.28
C CYS A 621 -2.15 -13.56 4.26
N ARG A 622 -0.95 -13.23 4.75
CA ARG A 622 0.22 -12.95 3.91
C ARG A 622 1.47 -13.55 4.50
N VAL A 623 2.46 -13.78 3.63
CA VAL A 623 3.84 -13.96 4.05
C VAL A 623 4.49 -12.58 4.07
N GLU A 624 4.79 -12.09 5.26
CA GLU A 624 5.55 -10.87 5.53
C GLU A 624 6.82 -11.24 6.27
N VAL A 625 7.85 -10.41 6.19
CA VAL A 625 9.09 -10.57 6.94
C VAL A 625 9.44 -9.30 7.69
N GLY A 626 10.11 -9.49 8.81
CA GLY A 626 10.75 -8.44 9.57
C GLY A 626 11.97 -9.01 10.27
N VAL A 627 12.75 -8.16 10.93
CA VAL A 627 13.96 -8.54 11.65
C VAL A 627 14.13 -7.65 12.87
N ARG A 628 14.62 -8.24 13.96
CA ARG A 628 15.14 -7.49 15.12
C ARG A 628 16.52 -6.94 14.76
N VAL A 629 16.67 -5.63 14.89
CA VAL A 629 17.96 -4.96 14.72
C VAL A 629 18.72 -5.05 16.04
N GLU A 630 19.93 -5.60 16.00
CA GLU A 630 20.75 -5.84 17.20
C GLU A 630 21.99 -4.92 17.27
N ASP A 631 22.43 -4.37 16.14
CA ASP A 631 23.56 -3.41 16.09
C ASP A 631 23.18 -2.12 16.84
N PRO A 632 23.91 -1.73 17.91
CA PRO A 632 23.59 -0.55 18.71
C PRO A 632 23.61 0.76 17.92
N VAL A 633 24.47 0.87 16.88
CA VAL A 633 24.55 2.06 16.02
C VAL A 633 23.28 2.18 15.19
N LEU A 634 22.78 1.06 14.66
CA LEU A 634 21.55 1.04 13.89
C LEU A 634 20.30 1.22 14.77
N ILE A 635 20.30 0.73 16.01
CA ILE A 635 19.26 0.99 17.01
C ILE A 635 19.18 2.50 17.29
N GLN A 636 20.31 3.17 17.51
CA GLN A 636 20.33 4.62 17.72
C GLN A 636 19.84 5.37 16.49
N LYS A 637 20.34 5.02 15.29
CA LYS A 637 19.91 5.61 14.03
C LYS A 637 18.40 5.51 13.81
N LEU A 638 17.81 4.32 14.01
CA LEU A 638 16.36 4.12 13.88
C LEU A 638 15.58 4.91 14.95
N SER A 639 16.12 5.03 16.16
CA SER A 639 15.55 5.84 17.22
C SER A 639 15.54 7.32 16.84
N ASP A 640 16.63 7.85 16.30
CA ASP A 640 16.75 9.24 15.86
C ASP A 640 15.80 9.56 14.70
N ILE A 641 15.65 8.63 13.75
CA ILE A 641 14.66 8.70 12.66
C ILE A 641 13.24 8.83 13.23
N LEU A 642 12.86 7.98 14.18
CA LEU A 642 11.55 8.02 14.81
C LEU A 642 11.34 9.33 15.59
N GLN A 643 12.33 9.77 16.35
CA GLN A 643 12.26 11.03 17.11
C GLN A 643 12.16 12.26 16.21
N LEU A 644 12.89 12.29 15.07
CA LEU A 644 12.77 13.36 14.09
C LEU A 644 11.34 13.44 13.53
N GLN A 645 10.75 12.31 13.15
CA GLN A 645 9.38 12.27 12.62
C GLN A 645 8.32 12.61 13.67
N LEU A 646 8.53 12.26 14.94
CA LEU A 646 7.65 12.65 16.04
C LEU A 646 7.73 14.15 16.35
N ARG A 647 8.80 14.83 15.99
CA ARG A 647 8.94 16.31 16.14
C ARG A 647 8.43 17.09 14.94
N ASP A 648 8.02 16.42 13.84
CA ASP A 648 7.52 17.13 12.65
C ASP A 648 6.34 18.06 13.03
N ASN A 649 6.51 19.37 12.76
CA ASN A 649 5.48 20.38 12.94
C ASN A 649 5.14 21.12 11.63
N VAL A 650 5.65 20.63 10.50
CA VAL A 650 5.38 21.15 9.15
C VAL A 650 4.31 20.32 8.44
N ASN A 651 4.45 18.99 8.42
CA ASN A 651 3.57 18.07 7.68
C ASN A 651 2.64 17.27 8.59
N ALA A 652 2.99 17.10 9.87
CA ALA A 652 2.28 16.24 10.79
C ALA A 652 0.85 16.69 11.07
N ARG A 653 -0.03 15.71 11.28
CA ARG A 653 -1.38 15.88 11.83
C ARG A 653 -1.56 14.91 12.97
N GLU A 654 -2.06 15.41 14.09
CA GLU A 654 -2.38 14.60 15.27
C GLU A 654 -3.84 14.19 15.27
N MET A 655 -4.09 12.96 15.69
CA MET A 655 -5.44 12.44 15.91
C MET A 655 -5.96 12.90 17.27
N ARG A 656 -7.23 13.31 17.31
CA ARG A 656 -7.98 13.64 18.52
C ARG A 656 -8.81 12.44 18.98
N ALA A 657 -9.32 12.48 20.19
CA ALA A 657 -10.14 11.41 20.78
C ALA A 657 -11.42 11.07 19.98
N ASP A 658 -11.92 12.02 19.18
CA ASP A 658 -13.04 11.80 18.26
C ASP A 658 -12.64 11.13 16.92
N GLY A 659 -11.35 10.82 16.74
CA GLY A 659 -10.79 10.24 15.52
C GLY A 659 -10.50 11.27 14.40
N SER A 660 -10.77 12.56 14.63
CA SER A 660 -10.43 13.62 13.68
C SER A 660 -8.93 13.95 13.73
N TYR A 661 -8.41 14.55 12.64
CA TYR A 661 -7.00 14.94 12.54
C TYR A 661 -6.84 16.45 12.47
N GLN A 662 -5.99 16.98 13.32
CA GLN A 662 -5.61 18.40 13.34
C GLN A 662 -4.16 18.57 12.90
N LYS A 663 -3.87 19.60 12.06
CA LYS A 663 -2.50 19.94 11.66
C LYS A 663 -1.71 20.43 12.88
N VAL A 664 -0.54 19.85 13.09
CA VAL A 664 0.42 20.35 14.09
C VAL A 664 0.93 21.72 13.63
N LYS A 665 1.10 22.63 14.56
CA LYS A 665 1.62 23.97 14.30
C LYS A 665 2.78 24.23 15.26
N ALA A 666 3.88 24.72 14.74
CA ALA A 666 4.96 25.20 15.57
C ALA A 666 4.48 26.32 16.51
N ALA A 667 4.90 26.30 17.76
CA ALA A 667 4.67 27.38 18.69
C ALA A 667 5.48 28.63 18.25
N PRO A 668 5.07 29.85 18.68
CA PRO A 668 5.86 31.04 18.37
C PRO A 668 7.29 30.91 18.89
N GLY A 669 8.29 31.00 17.99
CA GLY A 669 9.71 30.85 18.31
C GLY A 669 10.24 29.42 18.31
N GLU A 670 9.37 28.42 18.11
CA GLU A 670 9.79 27.03 17.91
C GLU A 670 10.36 26.83 16.50
N PRO A 671 11.49 26.13 16.34
CA PRO A 671 12.03 25.84 15.02
C PRO A 671 11.07 24.97 14.22
N LEU A 672 11.00 25.23 12.90
CA LEU A 672 10.26 24.36 11.98
C LEU A 672 11.04 23.07 11.78
N VAL A 673 10.39 21.95 12.02
CA VAL A 673 10.93 20.60 11.81
C VAL A 673 10.12 19.91 10.73
N ASN A 674 10.77 19.59 9.63
CA ASN A 674 10.20 18.82 8.53
C ASN A 674 10.78 17.41 8.54
N GLY A 675 10.07 16.47 9.16
CA GLY A 675 10.54 15.09 9.35
C GLY A 675 10.93 14.34 8.09
N GLN A 676 10.54 14.86 6.90
CA GLN A 676 10.97 14.30 5.61
C GLN A 676 12.21 14.99 5.06
N MET A 677 12.33 16.30 5.16
CA MET A 677 13.45 17.02 4.54
C MET A 677 14.69 17.05 5.46
N ASP A 678 14.48 17.21 6.76
CA ASP A 678 15.57 17.21 7.74
C ASP A 678 16.24 15.83 7.90
N MET A 679 15.62 14.78 7.35
CA MET A 679 16.20 13.45 7.25
C MET A 679 17.48 13.43 6.41
N TYR A 680 17.61 14.30 5.40
CA TYR A 680 18.84 14.42 4.62
C TYR A 680 20.02 14.87 5.49
N ASP A 681 19.78 15.76 6.45
CA ASP A 681 20.81 16.22 7.39
C ASP A 681 21.14 15.15 8.41
N LEU A 682 20.13 14.45 8.93
CA LEU A 682 20.33 13.33 9.87
C LEU A 682 21.18 12.19 9.27
N LEU A 683 21.03 11.93 7.98
CA LEU A 683 21.70 10.80 7.31
C LEU A 683 22.96 11.24 6.51
N ARG A 684 23.36 12.51 6.57
CA ARG A 684 24.45 13.08 5.75
C ARG A 684 25.77 12.37 5.98
N ASP A 685 26.11 12.10 7.23
CA ASP A 685 27.41 11.57 7.64
C ASP A 685 27.41 10.02 7.75
N ASP A 686 26.33 9.38 7.36
CA ASP A 686 26.12 7.93 7.49
C ASP A 686 27.16 7.09 6.73
N TRP A 687 27.69 7.64 5.62
CA TRP A 687 28.76 7.01 4.85
C TRP A 687 30.17 7.28 5.40
N LEU A 688 30.32 8.29 6.29
CA LEU A 688 31.61 8.76 6.81
C LEU A 688 31.89 8.29 8.24
N ALA A 689 30.83 8.04 9.04
CA ALA A 689 30.93 7.93 10.49
C ALA A 689 31.57 6.62 10.99
N ARG A 690 31.73 5.59 10.14
CA ARG A 690 32.21 4.27 10.61
C ARG A 690 33.71 4.08 10.59
N ASP A 691 34.45 4.81 9.76
CA ASP A 691 35.93 4.80 9.79
C ASP A 691 36.53 5.41 11.07
N THR A 692 35.79 6.30 11.73
CA THR A 692 36.25 6.94 12.98
C THR A 692 35.84 6.20 14.26
N ALA A 693 34.78 5.40 14.23
CA ALA A 693 34.29 4.64 15.39
C ALA A 693 35.18 3.42 15.71
N SER A 694 35.91 2.89 14.72
CA SER A 694 36.89 1.80 14.90
C SER A 694 38.17 2.24 15.64
N ALA A 695 38.37 3.56 15.84
CA ALA A 695 39.56 4.11 16.49
C ALA A 695 39.34 4.58 17.94
N ALA A 696 38.11 4.58 18.43
CA ALA A 696 37.79 4.95 19.82
C ALA A 696 37.36 3.69 20.59
N GLU A 697 38.33 3.01 21.22
CA GLU A 697 38.02 2.16 22.38
C GLU A 697 37.26 3.01 23.40
N PRO A 698 36.16 2.54 23.98
CA PRO A 698 35.47 3.26 25.03
C PRO A 698 36.42 3.39 26.22
N GLU A 699 36.90 4.59 26.53
CA GLU A 699 37.53 4.88 27.81
C GLU A 699 36.53 4.43 28.88
N GLN A 700 36.89 3.38 29.59
CA GLN A 700 36.21 2.97 30.81
C GLN A 700 36.32 4.15 31.80
N PRO A 701 35.23 4.71 32.31
CA PRO A 701 35.34 5.69 33.35
C PRO A 701 36.03 5.06 34.56
N GLU A 702 37.16 5.61 34.94
CA GLU A 702 37.84 5.24 36.19
C GLU A 702 36.82 5.31 37.34
N PRO A 703 36.76 4.28 38.21
CA PRO A 703 35.86 4.31 39.35
C PRO A 703 36.33 5.43 40.32
N LYS A 704 35.57 6.50 40.40
CA LYS A 704 35.73 7.49 41.48
C LYS A 704 35.67 6.78 42.82
N ALA A 705 36.76 6.82 43.55
CA ALA A 705 36.87 6.32 44.92
C ALA A 705 35.77 7.00 45.79
N LEU A 706 34.82 6.19 46.21
CA LEU A 706 33.86 6.58 47.26
C LEU A 706 34.61 6.61 48.57
N GLU A 707 34.70 7.81 49.22
CA GLU A 707 35.12 7.99 50.60
C GLU A 707 34.27 7.11 51.50
N ARG A 708 34.96 6.31 52.33
CA ARG A 708 34.35 5.46 53.36
C ARG A 708 33.88 6.36 54.52
N PRO A 709 32.65 6.21 55.00
CA PRO A 709 32.31 6.67 56.35
C PRO A 709 32.80 5.66 57.38
N SER A 710 33.34 6.20 58.48
CA SER A 710 33.90 5.50 59.66
C SER A 710 32.90 4.55 60.30
N GLU A 711 33.40 3.34 60.68
CA GLU A 711 32.70 2.35 61.47
C GLU A 711 32.33 2.85 62.88
N PRO A 712 31.26 2.25 63.49
CA PRO A 712 31.33 1.91 64.90
C PRO A 712 31.25 0.37 65.07
N GLU A 713 32.16 -0.06 65.99
CA GLU A 713 32.30 -1.42 66.50
C GLU A 713 30.98 -1.96 67.12
N THR A 714 30.61 -3.20 66.78
CA THR A 714 30.32 -4.24 67.75
C THR A 714 29.93 -5.55 67.00
N ARG A 715 30.72 -6.57 67.27
CA ARG A 715 30.38 -8.01 66.91
C ARG A 715 29.39 -8.56 67.93
N PRO A 716 28.54 -9.49 67.50
CA PRO A 716 28.39 -10.76 68.24
C PRO A 716 28.71 -12.00 67.39
N GLU A 717 29.11 -13.03 68.12
CA GLU A 717 29.63 -14.32 67.73
C GLU A 717 28.66 -15.23 66.93
N PRO A 718 29.12 -16.26 66.23
CA PRO A 718 28.30 -17.10 65.35
C PRO A 718 27.58 -18.22 66.14
N VAL A 719 26.29 -18.39 65.86
CA VAL A 719 25.54 -19.51 66.31
C VAL A 719 25.64 -20.64 65.28
N GLN A 720 26.12 -21.78 65.70
CA GLN A 720 26.12 -23.05 64.98
C GLN A 720 24.70 -23.54 64.78
N VAL A 721 24.30 -23.85 63.56
CA VAL A 721 23.08 -24.64 63.28
C VAL A 721 23.54 -25.97 62.64
N ALA A 722 23.08 -27.05 63.28
CA ALA A 722 23.39 -28.44 62.99
C ALA A 722 22.83 -28.89 61.64
N GLU A 723 23.63 -29.68 60.92
CA GLU A 723 23.23 -30.48 59.76
C GLU A 723 22.21 -31.55 60.16
N GLN A 724 21.15 -31.70 59.38
CA GLN A 724 20.31 -32.90 59.34
C GLN A 724 20.42 -33.54 57.95
N PRO A 725 20.46 -34.88 57.89
CA PRO A 725 20.80 -35.60 56.65
C PRO A 725 19.63 -35.72 55.66
N ALA A 726 19.96 -35.71 54.39
CA ALA A 726 19.05 -35.86 53.26
C ALA A 726 18.48 -37.29 53.14
N GLU A 727 17.19 -37.43 52.97
CA GLU A 727 16.53 -38.68 52.55
C GLU A 727 16.59 -38.84 51.02
N PRO A 728 16.64 -40.09 50.50
CA PRO A 728 16.87 -40.33 49.07
C PRO A 728 15.61 -40.21 48.23
N ALA A 729 15.78 -39.62 47.06
CA ALA A 729 14.74 -39.42 46.03
C ALA A 729 14.15 -40.74 45.52
N LYS A 730 12.83 -40.83 45.51
CA LYS A 730 12.07 -41.93 44.89
C LYS A 730 12.01 -41.74 43.36
N GLN A 731 12.38 -42.78 42.61
CA GLN A 731 12.21 -42.88 41.16
C GLN A 731 10.73 -42.82 40.74
N PRO A 732 10.38 -42.20 39.61
CA PRO A 732 9.04 -42.22 39.10
C PRO A 732 8.69 -43.54 38.41
N ALA A 733 7.48 -44.05 38.71
CA ALA A 733 6.95 -45.28 38.17
C ALA A 733 6.64 -45.20 36.67
N THR A 734 7.01 -46.22 35.93
CA THR A 734 6.66 -46.47 34.55
C THR A 734 5.15 -46.65 34.37
N VAL A 735 4.53 -45.77 33.59
CA VAL A 735 3.16 -45.94 33.13
C VAL A 735 3.14 -46.78 31.86
N LYS A 736 2.51 -47.96 31.94
CA LYS A 736 2.25 -48.84 30.78
C LYS A 736 1.31 -48.17 29.80
N ALA A 737 1.69 -48.12 28.52
CA ALA A 737 0.87 -47.72 27.42
C ALA A 737 -0.31 -48.71 27.20
N ALA A 738 -1.52 -48.19 27.07
CA ALA A 738 -2.70 -48.95 26.65
C ALA A 738 -2.71 -49.06 25.09
N PRO A 739 -3.22 -50.19 24.56
CA PRO A 739 -3.20 -50.40 23.09
C PRO A 739 -4.27 -49.57 22.39
N ALA A 740 -3.93 -49.08 21.20
CA ALA A 740 -4.80 -48.35 20.31
C ALA A 740 -5.96 -49.23 19.80
N PRO A 741 -7.16 -48.65 19.59
CA PRO A 741 -8.28 -49.39 19.04
C PRO A 741 -8.10 -49.64 17.54
N ALA A 742 -8.44 -50.85 17.11
CA ALA A 742 -8.39 -51.31 15.75
C ALA A 742 -9.36 -50.52 14.83
N VAL A 743 -8.87 -50.11 13.70
CA VAL A 743 -9.65 -49.51 12.60
C VAL A 743 -10.47 -50.64 11.96
N GLN A 744 -11.78 -50.55 12.07
CA GLN A 744 -12.71 -51.39 11.30
C GLN A 744 -12.84 -50.80 9.88
N SER A 745 -12.52 -51.62 8.87
CA SER A 745 -12.75 -51.37 7.49
C SER A 745 -14.24 -51.33 7.17
N ALA A 746 -14.72 -50.25 6.54
CA ALA A 746 -16.06 -50.12 6.00
C ALA A 746 -16.24 -50.99 4.73
N PRO A 747 -17.38 -51.63 4.51
CA PRO A 747 -17.61 -52.44 3.32
C PRO A 747 -17.95 -51.59 2.10
N ALA A 748 -17.59 -52.13 0.93
CA ALA A 748 -17.84 -51.55 -0.41
C ALA A 748 -19.35 -51.37 -0.68
N PRO A 749 -19.78 -50.32 -1.38
CA PRO A 749 -21.16 -50.10 -1.73
C PRO A 749 -21.64 -51.02 -2.85
N HIS A 750 -22.74 -51.71 -2.60
CA HIS A 750 -23.50 -52.46 -3.59
C HIS A 750 -24.12 -51.52 -4.63
N ALA A 751 -24.11 -51.96 -5.87
CA ALA A 751 -24.82 -51.35 -7.00
C ALA A 751 -26.34 -51.34 -6.70
N VAL A 752 -26.96 -50.16 -6.81
CA VAL A 752 -28.40 -49.98 -6.77
C VAL A 752 -28.88 -49.36 -8.08
N ASP A 753 -29.95 -49.93 -8.55
CA ASP A 753 -30.64 -49.72 -9.82
C ASP A 753 -30.97 -48.26 -10.20
N ARG A 754 -30.94 -48.02 -11.51
CA ARG A 754 -31.47 -46.83 -12.15
C ARG A 754 -32.98 -46.70 -11.93
N ALA A 755 -33.38 -45.63 -11.24
CA ALA A 755 -34.72 -45.08 -11.34
C ALA A 755 -34.62 -43.66 -11.92
N GLU A 756 -35.30 -43.46 -13.03
CA GLU A 756 -35.44 -42.19 -13.72
C GLU A 756 -36.05 -41.13 -12.82
N ARG A 757 -35.32 -40.03 -12.59
CA ARG A 757 -35.89 -38.79 -12.03
C ARG A 757 -35.65 -37.65 -13.03
N HIS A 758 -36.76 -37.09 -13.50
CA HIS A 758 -36.78 -35.85 -14.27
C HIS A 758 -36.08 -34.74 -13.46
N GLY A 759 -34.84 -34.42 -13.86
CA GLY A 759 -34.07 -33.34 -13.30
C GLY A 759 -34.41 -32.03 -13.98
N HIS A 760 -34.71 -30.97 -13.20
CA HIS A 760 -34.74 -29.62 -13.71
C HIS A 760 -33.36 -29.26 -14.32
N PRO A 761 -33.32 -28.55 -15.46
CA PRO A 761 -32.07 -28.21 -16.13
C PRO A 761 -31.22 -27.29 -15.21
N SER A 762 -29.92 -27.61 -15.15
CA SER A 762 -28.93 -26.85 -14.39
C SER A 762 -28.85 -25.39 -14.85
N LEU A 763 -28.37 -24.50 -13.98
CA LEU A 763 -28.17 -23.08 -14.29
C LEU A 763 -27.36 -22.89 -15.60
N PHE A 764 -26.43 -23.80 -15.87
CA PHE A 764 -25.60 -23.83 -17.08
C PHE A 764 -26.40 -24.11 -18.35
N GLN A 765 -27.39 -25.00 -18.29
CA GLN A 765 -28.27 -25.27 -19.40
C GLN A 765 -29.20 -24.10 -19.71
N ARG A 766 -29.72 -23.43 -18.67
CA ARG A 766 -30.54 -22.21 -18.82
C ARG A 766 -29.72 -21.05 -19.41
N LEU A 767 -28.45 -20.92 -19.07
CA LEU A 767 -27.57 -19.91 -19.65
C LEU A 767 -27.24 -20.19 -21.12
N HIS A 768 -27.04 -21.46 -21.47
CA HIS A 768 -26.78 -21.89 -22.85
C HIS A 768 -28.00 -21.72 -23.76
N ASP A 769 -29.21 -21.94 -23.24
CA ASP A 769 -30.46 -21.72 -23.97
C ASP A 769 -30.81 -20.23 -24.08
N TRP A 770 -30.42 -19.41 -23.11
CA TRP A 770 -30.56 -17.96 -23.20
C TRP A 770 -29.57 -17.33 -24.20
N LEU A 771 -28.37 -17.87 -24.35
CA LEU A 771 -27.36 -17.43 -25.34
C LEU A 771 -27.71 -17.87 -26.79
N ARG A 772 -28.68 -18.77 -26.97
CA ARG A 772 -29.16 -19.21 -28.29
C ARG A 772 -30.49 -18.56 -28.70
N ARG A 773 -31.14 -17.82 -27.87
CA ARG A 773 -32.25 -16.91 -28.14
C ARG A 773 -31.77 -15.47 -28.22
#